data_81e9f11137a81e5433e0416864685084
#
_entry.id   81e9f11137a81e5433e0416864685084
#
_cell.length_a   1.000
_cell.length_b   1.000
_cell.length_c   1.000
_cell.angle_alpha   90.00
_cell.angle_beta   90.00
_cell.angle_gamma   90.00
#
_symmetry.space_group_name_H-M   'P 1'
#
loop_
_entity.id
_entity.type
_entity.pdbx_description
1 polymer ?
#
loop_
_entity_poly.entity_id
_entity_poly.type
_entity_poly.pdbx_seq_one_letter_code
_entity_poly.pdbx_strand_id
1 'polypeptide(L)'
;MEKRMFTPRLPSLLFAALLLALSLSACGGKKAPKTPVSAEKESDLTSRPTTPEARRIPKDGESPVPRADPGYLQWLEKQSMLAEAGELARIVSGSELPWRTPVTSGQLGILLDAADTWLYVHPSSLLTEGNRPAFRELADGTCLGLLEQTGIRGIFVAPANESGSAWRAKSNPNRAETDDDPISLHFSEHAGSDKDFKQLAVQAEKRRIQLGGDILSPATGTGPDFALATRALREYPGAYVMVEIPRANWTALPSAPSSNSLDGQPLTAEQLAMLSQERLLPPSMTRDSLAWATRGGWAATGEIRCVDGQLRRWVFRYHQRPALPLLSWEDPSGAAQRILSGSIIQQVGVLRQALAGVHIDPLLGLDASYNSTQHSLEPASSALHSLVREIRRYGGWSVLRDPVPVGLNAQLLDAGADFIQDNITSPAAEYALLTGDTAPLRALLTQSLHFDQRRFVRGMPSVEGIHFQALVAAPFPPDALQKLHRILEGQTECPLDGDTLYATGPSLAALAIRSQQAERTKSDPELLAPHLLLTAFRAAMPGLFFLTGADITGALNIAGSTLPVRAVLGGWSLGSARTRPATRKGFERAPTVYPPPSSQLRQPNSYLSQLSRLNAIRAQYKVAQGTLLGPLQADVPSILPLLTRLPDGSHLLAVANFSPKNKNCGISLPASLGAVGIQDLMGAKNITSSSGVLSLDLAPWACRILLISSSDAPQKPSK
;
A
#
# COMPACT_ATOMS: atom_id res chain seq x y z
N MET A 1 -51.29 17.47 29.74
CA MET A 1 -50.80 17.45 31.14
C MET A 1 -49.48 16.73 31.12
N GLU A 2 -48.28 17.20 31.38
CA GLU A 2 -47.76 18.52 31.80
C GLU A 2 -46.29 18.60 31.30
N LYS A 3 -45.95 19.75 30.78
CA LYS A 3 -44.56 20.09 30.39
C LYS A 3 -43.70 20.24 31.66
N ARG A 4 -42.52 19.72 31.64
CA ARG A 4 -41.39 20.31 32.42
C ARG A 4 -40.14 20.42 31.56
N MET A 5 -39.81 21.65 31.22
CA MET A 5 -38.49 22.11 30.74
C MET A 5 -37.49 22.05 31.90
N PHE A 6 -36.28 21.58 31.57
CA PHE A 6 -35.10 21.83 32.42
C PHE A 6 -34.02 22.50 31.56
N THR A 7 -33.76 23.76 31.89
CA THR A 7 -32.61 24.53 31.46
C THR A 7 -31.42 24.23 32.36
N PRO A 8 -30.21 24.02 31.84
CA PRO A 8 -29.01 24.04 32.67
C PRO A 8 -28.43 25.46 32.75
N ARG A 9 -28.20 25.94 33.98
CA ARG A 9 -27.45 27.13 34.32
C ARG A 9 -25.95 26.88 34.17
N LEU A 10 -25.26 27.80 33.53
CA LEU A 10 -23.81 28.02 33.63
C LEU A 10 -23.44 28.48 35.07
N PRO A 11 -22.20 28.15 35.48
CA PRO A 11 -21.41 29.10 36.22
C PRO A 11 -20.15 29.50 35.45
N SER A 12 -20.11 30.75 35.13
CA SER A 12 -18.98 31.51 34.63
C SER A 12 -18.05 31.96 35.76
N LEU A 13 -16.76 32.20 35.35
CA LEU A 13 -15.85 33.13 35.98
C LEU A 13 -15.27 32.75 37.35
N LEU A 14 -14.08 32.07 37.30
CA LEU A 14 -13.01 32.27 38.32
C LEU A 14 -11.74 31.45 37.93
N PHE A 15 -11.10 31.75 36.80
CA PHE A 15 -9.73 31.27 36.51
C PHE A 15 -9.02 32.16 35.46
N ALA A 16 -9.13 33.46 35.62
CA ALA A 16 -8.44 34.43 34.76
C ALA A 16 -7.75 35.53 35.57
N ALA A 17 -7.07 35.16 36.65
CA ALA A 17 -6.35 36.16 37.46
C ALA A 17 -5.13 35.59 38.20
N LEU A 18 -4.30 34.73 37.56
CA LEU A 18 -3.04 34.26 38.16
C LEU A 18 -1.89 34.04 37.18
N LEU A 19 -1.84 34.75 36.06
CA LEU A 19 -0.71 34.67 35.10
C LEU A 19 -0.33 36.04 34.54
N LEU A 20 -0.39 37.06 35.37
CA LEU A 20 0.04 38.43 34.99
C LEU A 20 0.81 39.14 36.10
N ALA A 21 1.79 38.50 36.72
CA ALA A 21 2.67 39.11 37.67
C ALA A 21 4.01 38.39 37.77
N LEU A 22 4.81 38.35 36.69
CA LEU A 22 6.24 38.02 36.74
C LEU A 22 6.92 38.40 35.41
N SER A 23 6.88 39.69 35.06
CA SER A 23 7.80 40.26 34.08
C SER A 23 7.92 41.75 34.28
N LEU A 24 8.78 42.15 35.22
CA LEU A 24 9.37 43.50 35.30
C LEU A 24 10.42 43.51 36.41
N SER A 25 11.68 43.32 36.06
CA SER A 25 12.93 43.76 36.66
C SER A 25 14.07 42.95 36.01
N ALA A 26 15.06 43.42 35.35
CA ALA A 26 15.89 44.58 35.59
C ALA A 26 16.75 44.90 34.38
N CYS A 27 16.86 46.15 34.03
CA CYS A 27 17.91 46.71 33.19
C CYS A 27 19.24 46.68 33.91
N GLY A 28 20.33 46.42 33.18
CA GLY A 28 21.68 46.60 33.69
C GLY A 28 22.73 46.21 32.64
N GLY A 29 23.13 47.14 31.79
CA GLY A 29 24.12 46.93 30.75
C GLY A 29 25.54 46.78 31.28
N LYS A 30 26.34 45.98 30.57
CA LYS A 30 27.80 46.18 30.41
C LYS A 30 28.24 45.63 29.05
N LYS A 31 28.78 46.53 28.24
CA LYS A 31 29.49 46.20 26.98
C LYS A 31 30.76 45.41 27.33
N ALA A 32 30.98 44.31 26.66
CA ALA A 32 32.26 43.61 26.58
C ALA A 32 32.81 43.69 25.14
N PRO A 33 34.12 43.63 24.92
CA PRO A 33 34.78 44.15 23.73
C PRO A 33 34.73 43.15 22.56
N LYS A 34 34.69 43.71 21.36
CA LYS A 34 34.80 43.01 20.10
C LYS A 34 36.23 42.49 19.89
N THR A 35 36.40 41.19 19.81
CA THR A 35 37.57 40.55 19.18
C THR A 35 37.22 40.17 17.74
N PRO A 36 38.08 40.36 16.76
CA PRO A 36 37.79 40.05 15.37
C PRO A 36 37.89 38.54 15.17
N VAL A 37 36.78 37.93 14.72
CA VAL A 37 36.77 36.55 14.21
C VAL A 37 37.33 36.57 12.80
N SER A 38 38.51 35.97 12.63
CA SER A 38 39.08 35.65 11.35
C SER A 38 38.15 34.76 10.54
N ALA A 39 37.94 35.10 9.28
CA ALA A 39 37.20 34.30 8.32
C ALA A 39 37.92 32.94 8.12
N GLU A 40 37.43 31.93 8.80
CA GLU A 40 37.71 30.54 8.41
C GLU A 40 36.80 30.18 7.27
N LYS A 41 37.45 29.71 6.19
CA LYS A 41 36.83 29.22 4.96
C LYS A 41 35.76 28.19 5.28
N GLU A 42 34.57 28.37 4.70
CA GLU A 42 33.63 27.30 4.44
C GLU A 42 34.33 26.18 3.66
N SER A 43 34.88 25.20 4.37
CA SER A 43 35.34 23.96 3.78
C SER A 43 34.20 22.96 3.77
N ASP A 44 33.77 22.63 2.58
CA ASP A 44 33.14 21.39 2.14
C ASP A 44 32.70 20.42 3.25
N LEU A 45 31.43 20.51 3.65
CA LEU A 45 30.70 19.47 4.38
C LEU A 45 30.08 18.45 3.43
N THR A 46 30.73 18.15 2.31
CA THR A 46 30.32 17.12 1.33
C THR A 46 31.19 15.86 1.32
N SER A 47 32.10 15.72 2.29
CA SER A 47 32.72 14.40 2.48
C SER A 47 31.84 13.55 3.39
N ARG A 48 30.98 12.68 2.80
CA ARG A 48 30.50 11.48 3.48
C ARG A 48 31.70 10.79 4.11
N PRO A 49 31.62 10.37 5.40
CA PRO A 49 32.66 9.52 5.93
C PRO A 49 32.75 8.31 5.00
N THR A 50 33.90 8.13 4.37
CA THR A 50 34.25 6.90 3.68
C THR A 50 33.90 5.76 4.62
N THR A 51 33.08 4.84 4.14
CA THR A 51 32.73 3.59 4.84
C THR A 51 34.00 3.10 5.52
N PRO A 52 34.00 2.83 6.85
CA PRO A 52 35.19 2.27 7.48
C PRO A 52 35.57 1.08 6.63
N GLU A 53 36.81 1.05 6.12
CA GLU A 53 37.33 -0.04 5.29
C GLU A 53 36.78 -1.34 5.83
N ALA A 54 36.10 -2.12 4.97
CA ALA A 54 35.60 -3.43 5.32
C ALA A 54 36.78 -4.19 5.93
N ARG A 55 36.87 -4.20 7.28
CA ARG A 55 37.95 -4.87 7.98
C ARG A 55 37.98 -6.28 7.44
N ARG A 56 39.14 -6.67 6.89
CA ARG A 56 39.44 -8.02 6.44
C ARG A 56 38.82 -9.02 7.40
N ILE A 57 38.02 -9.92 6.85
CA ILE A 57 37.58 -11.10 7.57
C ILE A 57 38.81 -11.79 8.11
N PRO A 58 38.96 -11.98 9.46
CA PRO A 58 40.10 -12.68 9.99
C PRO A 58 40.19 -14.08 9.37
N LYS A 59 41.34 -14.45 8.89
CA LYS A 59 41.60 -15.85 8.50
C LYS A 59 41.64 -16.70 9.77
N ASP A 60 41.14 -17.93 9.68
CA ASP A 60 41.16 -18.90 10.78
C ASP A 60 42.53 -18.89 11.49
N GLY A 61 42.50 -18.51 12.77
CA GLY A 61 43.70 -18.42 13.62
C GLY A 61 43.98 -17.04 14.21
N GLU A 62 43.24 -15.99 13.86
CA GLU A 62 43.42 -14.67 14.47
C GLU A 62 42.58 -14.48 15.75
N SER A 63 43.21 -13.79 16.69
CA SER A 63 42.81 -13.45 18.06
C SER A 63 41.31 -13.09 18.27
N PRO A 64 40.79 -13.26 19.49
CA PRO A 64 39.36 -13.10 19.81
C PRO A 64 38.83 -11.77 19.33
N VAL A 65 37.67 -11.82 18.67
CA VAL A 65 36.96 -10.66 18.12
C VAL A 65 36.90 -9.55 19.18
N PRO A 66 37.42 -8.34 18.92
CA PRO A 66 37.38 -7.25 19.90
C PRO A 66 35.93 -6.92 20.29
N ARG A 67 35.74 -6.32 21.48
CA ARG A 67 34.43 -5.73 21.87
C ARG A 67 33.89 -4.93 20.71
N ALA A 68 32.57 -4.90 20.57
CA ALA A 68 31.93 -4.07 19.54
C ALA A 68 32.52 -2.65 19.62
N ASP A 69 33.13 -2.20 18.52
CA ASP A 69 33.84 -0.92 18.47
C ASP A 69 32.87 0.21 18.84
N PRO A 70 33.17 1.01 19.88
CA PRO A 70 32.28 2.13 20.27
C PRO A 70 32.01 3.13 19.15
N GLY A 71 33.00 3.38 18.27
CA GLY A 71 32.82 4.26 17.12
C GLY A 71 31.85 3.69 16.10
N TYR A 72 31.90 2.37 15.86
CA TYR A 72 30.95 1.70 14.99
C TYR A 72 29.54 1.68 15.57
N LEU A 73 29.38 1.46 16.89
CA LEU A 73 28.08 1.52 17.56
C LEU A 73 27.47 2.92 17.46
N GLN A 74 28.27 3.96 17.71
CA GLN A 74 27.81 5.33 17.57
C GLN A 74 27.43 5.69 16.15
N TRP A 75 28.15 5.17 15.16
CA TRP A 75 27.79 5.34 13.76
C TRP A 75 26.47 4.64 13.43
N LEU A 76 26.26 3.39 13.87
CA LEU A 76 24.99 2.67 13.71
C LEU A 76 23.83 3.43 14.37
N GLU A 77 24.04 3.95 15.58
CA GLU A 77 23.01 4.70 16.31
C GLU A 77 22.56 5.96 15.55
N LYS A 78 23.49 6.66 14.90
CA LYS A 78 23.17 7.79 14.02
C LYS A 78 22.40 7.41 12.74
N GLN A 79 22.46 6.17 12.31
CA GLN A 79 21.73 5.65 11.15
C GLN A 79 20.44 4.92 11.54
N SER A 80 20.09 4.90 12.81
CA SER A 80 18.99 4.14 13.37
C SER A 80 17.68 4.88 13.23
N MET A 81 16.65 4.18 12.79
CA MET A 81 15.27 4.69 12.74
C MET A 81 14.75 5.10 14.12
N LEU A 82 15.13 4.34 15.17
CA LEU A 82 14.70 4.63 16.55
C LEU A 82 15.29 5.96 17.05
N ALA A 83 16.57 6.22 16.78
CA ALA A 83 17.19 7.48 17.15
C ALA A 83 16.62 8.66 16.35
N GLU A 84 16.43 8.48 15.05
CA GLU A 84 15.83 9.48 14.17
C GLU A 84 14.37 9.79 14.57
N ALA A 85 13.57 8.76 14.88
CA ALA A 85 12.22 8.94 15.37
C ALA A 85 12.17 9.80 16.66
N GLY A 86 13.14 9.62 17.55
CA GLY A 86 13.31 10.46 18.73
C GLY A 86 13.60 11.92 18.41
N GLU A 87 14.46 12.17 17.41
CA GLU A 87 14.77 13.52 16.91
C GLU A 87 13.53 14.17 16.27
N LEU A 88 12.83 13.44 15.40
CA LEU A 88 11.60 13.92 14.76
C LEU A 88 10.54 14.27 15.79
N ALA A 89 10.31 13.41 16.78
CA ALA A 89 9.35 13.67 17.86
C ALA A 89 9.72 14.93 18.66
N ARG A 90 11.01 15.17 18.91
CA ARG A 90 11.50 16.36 19.59
C ARG A 90 11.28 17.62 18.75
N ILE A 91 11.57 17.58 17.46
CA ILE A 91 11.35 18.69 16.53
C ILE A 91 9.87 19.04 16.49
N VAL A 92 9.00 18.05 16.37
CA VAL A 92 7.54 18.23 16.29
C VAL A 92 6.96 18.76 17.60
N SER A 93 7.46 18.31 18.76
CA SER A 93 6.99 18.78 20.07
C SER A 93 7.43 20.19 20.39
N GLY A 94 8.54 20.67 19.82
CA GLY A 94 9.09 22.01 20.01
C GLY A 94 8.77 23.00 18.89
N SER A 95 8.22 22.56 17.77
CA SER A 95 7.96 23.41 16.61
C SER A 95 6.48 23.78 16.51
N GLU A 96 6.26 24.97 15.94
CA GLU A 96 4.98 25.44 15.43
C GLU A 96 4.47 24.61 14.22
N LEU A 97 4.71 23.29 14.18
CA LEU A 97 3.94 22.46 13.24
C LEU A 97 2.48 22.68 13.63
N PRO A 98 1.71 23.41 12.81
CA PRO A 98 0.36 23.75 13.18
C PRO A 98 -0.36 22.44 13.43
N TRP A 99 -0.89 22.29 14.64
CA TRP A 99 -1.89 21.27 14.92
C TRP A 99 -2.97 21.49 13.89
N ARG A 100 -2.88 20.77 12.80
CA ARG A 100 -3.94 20.82 11.82
C ARG A 100 -5.15 20.29 12.56
N THR A 101 -6.15 21.14 12.73
CA THR A 101 -7.46 20.69 13.16
C THR A 101 -7.76 19.49 12.29
N PRO A 102 -8.07 18.30 12.84
CA PRO A 102 -8.28 17.13 12.01
C PRO A 102 -9.50 17.39 11.12
N VAL A 103 -9.24 17.99 9.97
CA VAL A 103 -10.20 18.11 8.86
C VAL A 103 -10.72 16.72 8.48
N THR A 104 -9.97 15.71 8.88
CA THR A 104 -10.16 14.30 8.59
C THR A 104 -11.09 13.57 9.56
N SER A 105 -11.50 14.15 10.69
CA SER A 105 -12.36 13.44 11.62
C SER A 105 -13.75 13.15 11.02
N GLY A 106 -13.88 12.02 10.35
CA GLY A 106 -15.17 11.48 9.86
C GLY A 106 -15.66 12.01 8.51
N GLN A 107 -14.92 12.88 7.80
CA GLN A 107 -15.37 13.44 6.53
C GLN A 107 -14.59 12.86 5.33
N LEU A 108 -14.80 11.56 5.05
CA LEU A 108 -14.20 10.89 3.87
C LEU A 108 -14.43 11.65 2.56
N GLY A 109 -15.57 12.34 2.45
CA GLY A 109 -15.94 13.15 1.29
C GLY A 109 -14.89 14.19 0.89
N ILE A 110 -14.10 14.71 1.83
CA ILE A 110 -13.06 15.71 1.52
C ILE A 110 -11.96 15.09 0.64
N LEU A 111 -11.44 13.91 1.00
CA LEU A 111 -10.44 13.24 0.17
C LEU A 111 -11.04 12.73 -1.14
N LEU A 112 -12.26 12.17 -1.09
CA LEU A 112 -12.97 11.68 -2.27
C LEU A 112 -13.30 12.80 -3.28
N ASP A 113 -13.55 14.03 -2.83
CA ASP A 113 -13.70 15.19 -3.70
C ASP A 113 -12.35 15.72 -4.24
N ALA A 114 -11.31 15.68 -3.42
CA ALA A 114 -9.99 16.17 -3.79
C ALA A 114 -9.26 15.24 -4.77
N ALA A 115 -9.33 13.93 -4.51
CA ALA A 115 -8.62 12.90 -5.28
C ALA A 115 -9.35 11.55 -5.19
N ASP A 116 -10.27 11.30 -6.09
CA ASP A 116 -11.01 10.03 -6.18
C ASP A 116 -10.28 8.99 -7.04
N THR A 117 -9.33 9.42 -7.88
CA THR A 117 -8.55 8.58 -8.80
C THR A 117 -7.06 8.77 -8.58
N TRP A 118 -6.34 7.68 -8.38
CA TRP A 118 -4.94 7.64 -7.97
C TRP A 118 -4.08 6.81 -8.91
N LEU A 119 -2.84 7.27 -9.15
CA LEU A 119 -1.78 6.48 -9.77
C LEU A 119 -0.90 5.86 -8.68
N TYR A 120 -0.83 4.54 -8.64
CA TYR A 120 0.14 3.82 -7.82
C TYR A 120 1.47 3.73 -8.54
N VAL A 121 2.53 4.17 -7.88
CA VAL A 121 3.88 4.21 -8.43
C VAL A 121 4.84 3.47 -7.50
N HIS A 122 5.44 2.40 -8.00
CA HIS A 122 6.62 1.83 -7.38
C HIS A 122 7.85 2.50 -8.01
N PRO A 123 8.71 3.21 -7.24
CA PRO A 123 9.82 3.98 -7.81
C PRO A 123 10.75 3.16 -8.70
N SER A 124 11.00 1.89 -8.32
CA SER A 124 11.86 0.99 -9.09
C SER A 124 11.26 0.51 -10.42
N SER A 125 9.93 0.62 -10.60
CA SER A 125 9.26 0.27 -11.86
C SER A 125 9.18 1.44 -12.83
N LEU A 126 9.41 2.68 -12.37
CA LEU A 126 9.41 3.86 -13.23
C LEU A 126 10.75 3.98 -13.97
N LEU A 127 10.71 3.85 -15.27
CA LEU A 127 11.86 4.04 -16.14
C LEU A 127 12.07 5.53 -16.39
N THR A 128 13.23 6.04 -16.02
CA THR A 128 13.60 7.46 -16.12
C THR A 128 14.70 7.68 -17.13
N GLU A 129 14.88 8.91 -17.62
CA GLU A 129 16.00 9.27 -18.50
C GLU A 129 17.31 9.33 -17.72
N GLY A 130 18.30 8.56 -18.17
CA GLY A 130 19.59 8.45 -17.48
C GLY A 130 19.42 7.88 -16.06
N ASN A 131 20.11 8.47 -15.10
CA ASN A 131 19.98 8.11 -13.67
C ASN A 131 19.10 9.08 -12.89
N ARG A 132 18.11 9.70 -13.54
CA ARG A 132 17.21 10.64 -12.87
C ARG A 132 16.38 9.92 -11.81
N PRO A 133 16.34 10.39 -10.55
CA PRO A 133 15.52 9.77 -9.51
C PRO A 133 14.02 9.82 -9.85
N ALA A 134 13.26 8.82 -9.39
CA ALA A 134 11.85 8.69 -9.71
C ALA A 134 11.02 9.92 -9.30
N PHE A 135 11.28 10.52 -8.14
CA PHE A 135 10.54 11.70 -7.69
C PHE A 135 10.78 12.93 -8.57
N ARG A 136 11.98 13.08 -9.15
CA ARG A 136 12.26 14.14 -10.11
C ARG A 136 11.54 13.92 -11.45
N GLU A 137 11.40 12.67 -11.86
CA GLU A 137 10.64 12.33 -13.07
C GLU A 137 9.15 12.61 -12.86
N LEU A 138 8.58 12.21 -11.73
CA LEU A 138 7.19 12.48 -11.37
C LEU A 138 6.91 13.98 -11.19
N ALA A 139 7.89 14.77 -10.72
CA ALA A 139 7.77 16.22 -10.58
C ALA A 139 7.83 16.97 -11.91
N ASP A 140 8.13 16.30 -13.02
CA ASP A 140 8.18 16.90 -14.34
C ASP A 140 6.81 17.42 -14.78
N GLY A 141 6.81 18.61 -15.37
CA GLY A 141 5.58 19.26 -15.81
C GLY A 141 4.79 18.47 -16.86
N THR A 142 5.49 17.68 -17.68
CA THR A 142 4.86 16.80 -18.69
C THR A 142 4.17 15.62 -18.03
N CYS A 143 4.81 15.00 -17.03
CA CYS A 143 4.23 13.92 -16.25
C CYS A 143 2.96 14.37 -15.51
N LEU A 144 3.08 15.42 -14.70
CA LEU A 144 1.93 15.95 -13.95
C LEU A 144 0.83 16.49 -14.86
N GLY A 145 1.18 17.08 -16.02
CA GLY A 145 0.21 17.53 -17.03
C GLY A 145 -0.55 16.37 -17.67
N LEU A 146 0.09 15.22 -17.87
CA LEU A 146 -0.56 14.00 -18.34
C LEU A 146 -1.58 13.49 -17.32
N LEU A 147 -1.21 13.45 -16.04
CA LEU A 147 -2.11 13.01 -14.96
C LEU A 147 -3.34 13.93 -14.85
N GLU A 148 -3.12 15.25 -14.93
CA GLU A 148 -4.20 16.24 -14.94
C GLU A 148 -5.17 16.03 -16.12
N GLN A 149 -4.65 15.85 -17.33
CA GLN A 149 -5.45 15.61 -18.55
C GLN A 149 -6.24 14.30 -18.49
N THR A 150 -5.73 13.30 -17.78
CA THR A 150 -6.40 12.00 -17.60
C THR A 150 -7.36 11.97 -16.42
N GLY A 151 -7.46 13.05 -15.64
CA GLY A 151 -8.29 13.13 -14.46
C GLY A 151 -7.74 12.36 -13.25
N ILE A 152 -6.47 11.95 -13.28
CA ILE A 152 -5.79 11.34 -12.15
C ILE A 152 -5.37 12.46 -11.20
N ARG A 153 -5.87 12.44 -9.96
CA ARG A 153 -5.70 13.50 -8.96
C ARG A 153 -4.90 13.09 -7.74
N GLY A 154 -4.41 11.85 -7.70
CA GLY A 154 -3.54 11.36 -6.64
C GLY A 154 -2.35 10.58 -7.20
N ILE A 155 -1.20 10.67 -6.52
CA ILE A 155 -0.04 9.81 -6.73
C ILE A 155 0.23 9.12 -5.40
N PHE A 156 0.20 7.79 -5.40
CA PHE A 156 0.52 6.97 -4.24
C PHE A 156 1.84 6.24 -4.50
N VAL A 157 2.83 6.50 -3.65
CA VAL A 157 4.18 5.94 -3.79
C VAL A 157 4.28 4.68 -2.93
N ALA A 158 4.66 3.56 -3.55
CA ALA A 158 5.03 2.34 -2.84
C ALA A 158 6.20 2.56 -1.89
N PRO A 159 6.50 1.62 -0.98
CA PRO A 159 7.66 1.72 -0.10
C PRO A 159 8.92 2.08 -0.88
N ALA A 160 9.55 3.17 -0.51
CA ALA A 160 10.66 3.77 -1.23
C ALA A 160 11.84 4.12 -0.31
N ASN A 161 11.81 3.65 0.92
CA ASN A 161 12.83 3.88 1.94
C ASN A 161 14.14 3.16 1.59
N GLU A 162 15.25 3.56 2.22
CA GLU A 162 16.49 2.79 2.12
C GLU A 162 16.26 1.35 2.60
N SER A 163 16.74 0.38 1.80
CA SER A 163 16.54 -1.04 2.06
C SER A 163 17.77 -1.73 2.64
N GLY A 164 17.57 -2.69 3.53
CA GLY A 164 18.63 -3.48 4.12
C GLY A 164 19.35 -4.35 3.08
N SER A 165 18.66 -4.79 2.05
CA SER A 165 19.25 -5.53 0.93
C SER A 165 20.20 -4.64 0.12
N ALA A 166 19.83 -3.38 -0.17
CA ALA A 166 20.73 -2.42 -0.83
C ALA A 166 21.93 -2.07 0.06
N TRP A 167 21.72 -1.94 1.36
CA TRP A 167 22.78 -1.71 2.34
C TRP A 167 23.78 -2.87 2.37
N ARG A 168 23.32 -4.12 2.36
CA ARG A 168 24.15 -5.33 2.30
C ARG A 168 24.77 -5.56 0.93
N ALA A 169 24.13 -5.15 -0.16
CA ALA A 169 24.66 -5.28 -1.52
C ALA A 169 25.92 -4.43 -1.73
N LYS A 170 26.11 -3.34 -0.98
CA LYS A 170 27.36 -2.57 -0.97
C LYS A 170 28.55 -3.41 -0.52
N SER A 171 28.33 -4.40 0.34
CA SER A 171 29.36 -5.36 0.81
C SER A 171 29.37 -6.68 0.03
N ASN A 172 28.28 -7.04 -0.65
CA ASN A 172 28.17 -8.25 -1.47
C ASN A 172 27.34 -8.00 -2.74
N PRO A 173 27.98 -7.60 -3.87
CA PRO A 173 27.27 -7.20 -5.09
C PRO A 173 26.51 -8.32 -5.80
N ASN A 174 26.66 -9.58 -5.38
CA ASN A 174 25.94 -10.71 -5.96
C ASN A 174 24.56 -10.95 -5.32
N ARG A 175 24.24 -10.24 -4.24
CA ARG A 175 22.95 -10.37 -3.55
C ARG A 175 21.85 -9.60 -4.28
N ALA A 176 20.68 -10.20 -4.41
CA ALA A 176 19.53 -9.53 -5.01
C ALA A 176 19.07 -8.37 -4.10
N GLU A 177 18.83 -7.21 -4.68
CA GLU A 177 18.22 -6.06 -3.99
C GLU A 177 16.70 -6.19 -4.00
N THR A 178 16.08 -5.93 -2.86
CA THR A 178 14.62 -5.83 -2.69
C THR A 178 14.30 -4.46 -2.10
N ASP A 179 13.10 -3.95 -2.31
CA ASP A 179 12.68 -2.65 -1.80
C ASP A 179 11.75 -2.78 -0.59
N ASP A 180 11.48 -4.01 -0.16
CA ASP A 180 10.50 -4.36 0.87
C ASP A 180 11.10 -4.57 2.28
N ASP A 181 12.40 -4.28 2.47
CA ASP A 181 13.11 -4.39 3.74
C ASP A 181 13.66 -3.03 4.25
N PRO A 182 12.81 -2.09 4.64
CA PRO A 182 13.20 -0.73 5.00
C PRO A 182 14.09 -0.71 6.25
N ILE A 183 15.13 0.14 6.22
CA ILE A 183 16.06 0.33 7.34
C ILE A 183 16.26 1.80 7.72
N SER A 184 15.52 2.71 7.10
CA SER A 184 15.60 4.15 7.31
C SER A 184 14.22 4.78 7.19
N LEU A 185 13.99 5.90 7.86
CA LEU A 185 12.79 6.71 7.68
C LEU A 185 12.86 7.56 6.41
N HIS A 186 14.04 7.73 5.83
CA HIS A 186 14.27 8.49 4.60
C HIS A 186 14.12 7.63 3.35
N PHE A 187 13.82 8.31 2.26
CA PHE A 187 13.75 7.68 0.95
C PHE A 187 15.14 7.26 0.42
N SER A 188 15.16 6.20 -0.35
CA SER A 188 16.35 5.71 -1.03
C SER A 188 16.81 6.69 -2.11
N GLU A 189 18.12 6.74 -2.37
CA GLU A 189 18.69 7.58 -3.45
C GLU A 189 18.09 7.27 -4.83
N HIS A 190 17.66 6.03 -5.04
CA HIS A 190 17.03 5.61 -6.30
C HIS A 190 15.63 6.22 -6.47
N ALA A 191 14.83 6.24 -5.44
CA ALA A 191 13.54 6.91 -5.47
C ALA A 191 13.70 8.43 -5.59
N GLY A 192 14.75 8.97 -4.98
CA GLY A 192 15.05 10.38 -4.81
C GLY A 192 15.02 10.75 -3.34
N SER A 193 15.77 11.79 -2.98
CA SER A 193 15.84 12.28 -1.61
C SER A 193 14.49 12.85 -1.13
N ASP A 194 14.34 13.04 0.18
CA ASP A 194 13.22 13.77 0.77
C ASP A 194 13.07 15.18 0.19
N LYS A 195 14.18 15.82 -0.22
CA LYS A 195 14.16 17.09 -0.93
C LYS A 195 13.50 16.98 -2.30
N ASP A 196 13.78 15.91 -3.03
CA ASP A 196 13.17 15.65 -4.33
C ASP A 196 11.67 15.37 -4.18
N PHE A 197 11.28 14.63 -3.12
CA PHE A 197 9.87 14.42 -2.80
C PHE A 197 9.15 15.71 -2.41
N LYS A 198 9.77 16.59 -1.60
CA LYS A 198 9.23 17.91 -1.29
C LYS A 198 9.05 18.75 -2.53
N GLN A 199 9.96 18.66 -3.50
CA GLN A 199 9.82 19.34 -4.78
C GLN A 199 8.64 18.77 -5.58
N LEU A 200 8.47 17.45 -5.62
CA LEU A 200 7.28 16.80 -6.20
C LEU A 200 6.01 17.31 -5.51
N ALA A 201 5.98 17.38 -4.17
CA ALA A 201 4.82 17.86 -3.44
C ALA A 201 4.43 19.29 -3.82
N VAL A 202 5.41 20.19 -3.94
CA VAL A 202 5.15 21.59 -4.39
C VAL A 202 4.59 21.65 -5.81
N GLN A 203 5.09 20.81 -6.75
CA GLN A 203 4.58 20.81 -8.12
C GLN A 203 3.21 20.15 -8.25
N ALA A 204 2.96 19.09 -7.48
CA ALA A 204 1.68 18.39 -7.39
C ALA A 204 0.58 19.30 -6.81
N GLU A 205 0.87 20.04 -5.73
CA GLU A 205 -0.05 20.97 -5.10
C GLU A 205 -0.55 22.06 -6.07
N LYS A 206 0.34 22.62 -6.91
CA LYS A 206 -0.01 23.59 -7.94
C LYS A 206 -1.06 23.06 -8.94
N ARG A 207 -1.11 21.76 -9.13
CA ARG A 207 -2.05 21.05 -10.02
C ARG A 207 -3.17 20.34 -9.28
N ARG A 208 -3.30 20.57 -7.97
CA ARG A 208 -4.30 19.93 -7.10
C ARG A 208 -4.19 18.39 -7.13
N ILE A 209 -2.99 17.86 -7.27
CA ILE A 209 -2.69 16.42 -7.18
C ILE A 209 -2.27 16.13 -5.75
N GLN A 210 -2.94 15.18 -5.10
CA GLN A 210 -2.62 14.72 -3.75
C GLN A 210 -1.49 13.69 -3.79
N LEU A 211 -0.70 13.63 -2.72
CA LEU A 211 0.34 12.61 -2.55
C LEU A 211 -0.04 11.64 -1.44
N GLY A 212 0.35 10.39 -1.60
CA GLY A 212 0.23 9.35 -0.61
C GLY A 212 1.41 8.39 -0.70
N GLY A 213 1.52 7.50 0.28
CA GLY A 213 2.53 6.45 0.30
C GLY A 213 2.41 5.56 1.53
N ASP A 214 3.12 4.45 1.52
CA ASP A 214 3.12 3.54 2.64
C ASP A 214 3.98 4.07 3.78
N ILE A 215 3.49 3.99 5.01
CA ILE A 215 4.32 4.10 6.22
C ILE A 215 5.08 2.78 6.42
N LEU A 216 6.05 2.76 7.34
CA LEU A 216 6.77 1.53 7.65
C LEU A 216 5.80 0.42 8.09
N SER A 217 6.03 -0.78 7.57
CA SER A 217 5.42 -2.01 8.09
C SER A 217 5.98 -2.35 9.48
N PRO A 218 5.23 -3.05 10.34
CA PRO A 218 5.76 -3.64 11.57
C PRO A 218 6.88 -4.67 11.38
N ALA A 219 7.36 -4.88 10.17
CA ALA A 219 8.56 -5.66 9.86
C ALA A 219 9.55 -4.78 9.11
N THR A 220 10.80 -4.73 9.56
CA THR A 220 11.86 -3.89 8.98
C THR A 220 13.01 -4.72 8.46
N GLY A 221 13.93 -4.11 7.72
CA GLY A 221 15.14 -4.79 7.26
C GLY A 221 16.14 -5.05 8.39
N THR A 222 17.06 -6.00 8.18
CA THR A 222 18.21 -6.23 9.07
C THR A 222 19.26 -5.12 8.86
N GLY A 223 18.93 -3.91 9.32
CA GLY A 223 19.74 -2.69 9.23
C GLY A 223 20.36 -2.28 10.56
N PRO A 224 20.64 -0.97 10.74
CA PRO A 224 21.28 -0.42 11.94
C PRO A 224 20.55 -0.77 13.23
N ASP A 225 19.20 -0.64 13.26
CA ASP A 225 18.40 -0.93 14.47
C ASP A 225 18.52 -2.39 14.88
N PHE A 226 18.39 -3.33 13.93
CA PHE A 226 18.55 -4.76 14.20
C PHE A 226 19.99 -5.10 14.61
N ALA A 227 20.97 -4.44 13.99
CA ALA A 227 22.37 -4.60 14.36
C ALA A 227 22.66 -4.14 15.80
N LEU A 228 22.02 -3.08 16.26
CA LEU A 228 22.13 -2.59 17.65
C LEU A 228 21.35 -3.50 18.61
N ALA A 229 20.17 -3.98 18.21
CA ALA A 229 19.37 -4.92 18.99
C ALA A 229 20.12 -6.22 19.27
N THR A 230 20.71 -6.85 18.25
CA THR A 230 21.49 -8.08 18.41
C THR A 230 22.75 -7.90 19.25
N ARG A 231 23.26 -6.66 19.38
CA ARG A 231 24.40 -6.32 20.26
C ARG A 231 23.97 -5.93 21.68
N ALA A 232 22.69 -6.03 21.99
CA ALA A 232 22.10 -5.70 23.30
C ALA A 232 22.40 -4.24 23.72
N LEU A 233 22.29 -3.30 22.78
CA LEU A 233 22.46 -1.87 23.11
C LEU A 233 21.15 -1.30 23.64
N ARG A 234 21.13 -0.90 24.92
CA ARG A 234 19.99 -0.18 25.59
C ARG A 234 18.61 -0.81 25.28
N GLU A 235 17.67 0.00 24.77
CA GLU A 235 16.30 -0.40 24.44
C GLU A 235 16.14 -1.08 23.07
N TYR A 236 17.18 -1.15 22.26
CA TYR A 236 17.08 -1.73 20.90
C TYR A 236 16.59 -3.19 20.86
N PRO A 237 16.98 -4.09 21.80
CA PRO A 237 16.40 -5.44 21.83
C PRO A 237 14.87 -5.44 21.96
N GLY A 238 14.30 -4.50 22.71
CA GLY A 238 12.85 -4.32 22.84
C GLY A 238 12.14 -3.81 21.57
N ALA A 239 12.89 -3.34 20.56
CA ALA A 239 12.29 -2.98 19.28
C ALA A 239 11.83 -4.20 18.47
N TYR A 240 12.38 -5.38 18.72
CA TYR A 240 12.12 -6.59 17.93
C TYR A 240 11.56 -7.73 18.76
N VAL A 241 10.77 -8.61 18.13
CA VAL A 241 10.32 -9.86 18.73
C VAL A 241 11.48 -10.84 18.73
N MET A 242 12.31 -10.79 19.78
CA MET A 242 13.53 -11.58 19.87
C MET A 242 13.82 -12.03 21.31
N VAL A 243 14.46 -13.18 21.44
CA VAL A 243 14.80 -13.80 22.72
C VAL A 243 16.26 -14.26 22.70
N GLU A 244 17.00 -13.96 23.77
CA GLU A 244 18.34 -14.51 23.98
C GLU A 244 18.26 -15.99 24.33
N ILE A 245 19.02 -16.84 23.66
CA ILE A 245 19.09 -18.27 23.96
C ILE A 245 20.32 -18.53 24.83
N PRO A 246 20.15 -19.16 26.02
CA PRO A 246 21.25 -19.51 26.88
C PRO A 246 22.28 -20.37 26.18
N ARG A 247 23.57 -20.17 26.49
CA ARG A 247 24.67 -20.86 25.79
C ARG A 247 24.57 -22.38 25.86
N ALA A 248 24.01 -22.91 26.92
CA ALA A 248 23.78 -24.34 27.10
C ALA A 248 22.84 -24.94 26.02
N ASN A 249 21.96 -24.12 25.41
CA ASN A 249 20.96 -24.53 24.43
C ASN A 249 21.37 -24.21 22.99
N TRP A 250 22.57 -23.70 22.74
CA TRP A 250 23.00 -23.34 21.38
C TRP A 250 23.09 -24.51 20.41
N THR A 251 23.27 -25.73 20.92
CA THR A 251 23.26 -26.94 20.10
C THR A 251 21.90 -27.26 19.49
N ALA A 252 20.80 -26.69 20.02
CA ALA A 252 19.47 -26.78 19.47
C ALA A 252 19.25 -25.80 18.28
N LEU A 253 20.13 -24.83 18.10
CA LEU A 253 20.02 -23.83 17.04
C LEU A 253 20.71 -24.28 15.75
N PRO A 254 20.28 -23.75 14.58
CA PRO A 254 21.00 -23.97 13.32
C PRO A 254 22.45 -23.55 13.42
N SER A 255 23.33 -24.16 12.61
CA SER A 255 24.74 -23.76 12.51
C SER A 255 24.85 -22.30 12.11
N ALA A 256 25.67 -21.54 12.82
CA ALA A 256 25.86 -20.13 12.50
C ALA A 256 26.66 -19.99 11.20
N PRO A 257 26.22 -19.15 10.23
CA PRO A 257 26.93 -18.98 8.97
C PRO A 257 28.29 -18.27 9.17
N SER A 258 28.37 -17.34 10.10
CA SER A 258 29.60 -16.65 10.52
C SER A 258 29.37 -15.86 11.80
N SER A 259 30.44 -15.54 12.51
CA SER A 259 30.38 -14.63 13.67
C SER A 259 29.97 -13.23 13.24
N ASN A 260 29.15 -12.58 14.05
CA ASN A 260 28.58 -11.24 13.82
C ASN A 260 27.74 -11.08 12.55
N SER A 261 27.31 -12.17 11.88
CA SER A 261 26.37 -12.09 10.78
C SER A 261 24.97 -11.75 11.29
N LEU A 262 24.32 -10.78 10.62
CA LEU A 262 22.92 -10.43 10.83
C LEU A 262 21.97 -11.34 10.03
N ASP A 263 22.51 -12.25 9.21
CA ASP A 263 21.71 -13.19 8.43
C ASP A 263 21.12 -14.24 9.37
N GLY A 264 19.81 -14.21 9.53
CA GLY A 264 19.08 -15.22 10.31
C GLY A 264 19.00 -16.56 9.57
N GLN A 265 19.16 -17.66 10.30
CA GLN A 265 18.91 -19.01 9.79
C GLN A 265 17.53 -19.47 10.28
N PRO A 266 16.60 -19.84 9.37
CA PRO A 266 15.30 -20.34 9.76
C PRO A 266 15.39 -21.55 10.69
N LEU A 267 14.52 -21.60 11.70
CA LEU A 267 14.37 -22.76 12.57
C LEU A 267 13.48 -23.81 11.90
N THR A 268 13.83 -25.08 12.08
CA THR A 268 12.93 -26.20 11.72
C THR A 268 11.81 -26.35 12.75
N ALA A 269 10.75 -27.07 12.38
CA ALA A 269 9.64 -27.36 13.30
C ALA A 269 10.14 -28.12 14.56
N GLU A 270 11.10 -29.04 14.40
CA GLU A 270 11.70 -29.80 15.51
C GLU A 270 12.48 -28.87 16.45
N GLN A 271 13.30 -27.96 15.91
CA GLN A 271 14.05 -27.01 16.70
C GLN A 271 13.11 -26.06 17.46
N LEU A 272 12.05 -25.60 16.81
CA LEU A 272 11.04 -24.75 17.44
C LEU A 272 10.33 -25.49 18.57
N ALA A 273 9.91 -26.74 18.35
CA ALA A 273 9.29 -27.57 19.37
C ALA A 273 10.21 -27.79 20.60
N MET A 274 11.50 -28.05 20.35
CA MET A 274 12.49 -28.24 21.42
C MET A 274 12.66 -26.97 22.27
N LEU A 275 12.82 -25.79 21.63
CA LEU A 275 12.94 -24.52 22.35
C LEU A 275 11.67 -24.17 23.14
N SER A 276 10.49 -24.56 22.64
CA SER A 276 9.22 -24.38 23.31
C SER A 276 9.07 -25.29 24.51
N GLN A 277 9.46 -26.57 24.42
CA GLN A 277 9.45 -27.55 25.53
C GLN A 277 10.36 -27.09 26.66
N GLU A 278 11.50 -26.53 26.35
CA GLU A 278 12.43 -25.96 27.32
C GLU A 278 12.00 -24.59 27.84
N ARG A 279 10.83 -24.09 27.43
CA ARG A 279 10.28 -22.78 27.83
C ARG A 279 11.21 -21.61 27.52
N LEU A 280 12.02 -21.72 26.46
CA LEU A 280 12.92 -20.67 25.99
C LEU A 280 12.22 -19.66 25.10
N LEU A 281 11.05 -20.01 24.56
CA LEU A 281 10.20 -19.09 23.79
C LEU A 281 8.92 -18.79 24.58
N PRO A 282 8.43 -17.55 24.57
CA PRO A 282 7.18 -17.19 25.20
C PRO A 282 6.00 -18.03 24.66
N PRO A 283 5.07 -18.50 25.49
CA PRO A 283 3.94 -19.33 25.06
C PRO A 283 3.04 -18.69 24.01
N SER A 284 2.89 -17.37 24.06
CA SER A 284 2.17 -16.58 23.04
C SER A 284 2.81 -16.63 21.67
N MET A 285 4.10 -16.96 21.59
CA MET A 285 4.88 -16.97 20.36
C MET A 285 4.99 -18.36 19.72
N THR A 286 4.57 -19.41 20.42
CA THR A 286 4.71 -20.82 19.98
C THR A 286 3.43 -21.41 19.42
N ARG A 287 2.30 -20.68 19.52
CA ARG A 287 1.07 -21.11 18.86
C ARG A 287 1.27 -21.05 17.36
N ASP A 288 0.92 -22.14 16.70
CA ASP A 288 0.94 -22.22 15.25
C ASP A 288 0.21 -21.02 14.66
N SER A 289 1.00 -20.09 14.16
CA SER A 289 0.49 -19.05 13.31
C SER A 289 -0.04 -19.76 12.07
N LEU A 290 -1.27 -19.67 11.90
CA LEU A 290 -2.14 -20.13 10.88
C LEU A 290 -1.61 -20.18 9.46
N ALA A 291 -2.20 -21.07 8.70
CA ALA A 291 -1.84 -21.38 7.32
C ALA A 291 -1.78 -20.17 6.37
N TRP A 292 -2.46 -19.06 6.66
CA TRP A 292 -2.37 -17.85 5.85
C TRP A 292 -1.38 -16.81 6.40
N ALA A 293 -1.14 -16.81 7.71
CA ALA A 293 -0.05 -16.08 8.34
C ALA A 293 1.29 -16.84 8.23
N THR A 294 1.36 -17.92 7.46
CA THR A 294 2.58 -18.70 7.16
C THR A 294 3.66 -17.92 6.42
N ARG A 295 3.42 -16.65 6.16
CA ARG A 295 4.44 -15.74 5.60
C ARG A 295 5.49 -15.32 6.60
N GLY A 296 5.61 -15.99 7.75
CA GLY A 296 6.60 -15.71 8.76
C GLY A 296 7.10 -16.95 9.46
N GLY A 297 8.13 -16.81 10.26
CA GLY A 297 8.73 -17.88 11.01
C GLY A 297 9.68 -17.36 12.09
N TRP A 298 10.48 -18.26 12.61
CA TRP A 298 11.52 -17.98 13.56
C TRP A 298 12.89 -18.26 12.94
N ALA A 299 13.87 -17.40 13.23
CA ALA A 299 15.25 -17.58 12.79
C ALA A 299 16.21 -17.33 13.93
N ALA A 300 17.37 -17.98 13.88
CA ALA A 300 18.45 -17.77 14.82
C ALA A 300 19.58 -16.94 14.18
N THR A 301 20.15 -16.02 14.96
CA THR A 301 21.38 -15.32 14.58
C THR A 301 22.61 -16.22 14.72
N GLY A 302 23.72 -15.81 14.11
CA GLY A 302 25.04 -16.29 14.50
C GLY A 302 25.44 -15.86 15.91
N GLU A 303 26.69 -16.14 16.29
CA GLU A 303 27.28 -15.63 17.54
C GLU A 303 27.60 -14.14 17.38
N ILE A 304 26.93 -13.31 18.18
CA ILE A 304 27.10 -11.86 18.15
C ILE A 304 27.85 -11.38 19.38
N ARG A 305 28.89 -10.60 19.17
CA ARG A 305 29.61 -9.91 20.25
C ARG A 305 28.83 -8.68 20.70
N CYS A 306 28.34 -8.69 21.93
CA CYS A 306 27.53 -7.62 22.52
C CYS A 306 28.37 -6.49 23.12
N VAL A 307 27.71 -5.40 23.50
CA VAL A 307 28.36 -4.21 24.09
C VAL A 307 29.08 -4.51 25.40
N ASP A 308 28.60 -5.45 26.18
CA ASP A 308 29.21 -5.94 27.42
C ASP A 308 30.38 -6.90 27.19
N GLY A 309 30.69 -7.23 25.94
CA GLY A 309 31.76 -8.17 25.55
C GLY A 309 31.36 -9.63 25.55
N GLN A 310 30.11 -9.97 25.92
CA GLN A 310 29.59 -11.32 25.89
C GLN A 310 29.20 -11.76 24.49
N LEU A 311 29.31 -13.05 24.19
CA LEU A 311 28.75 -13.65 22.97
C LEU A 311 27.31 -14.07 23.24
N ARG A 312 26.40 -13.66 22.36
CA ARG A 312 24.99 -14.05 22.43
C ARG A 312 24.50 -14.61 21.11
N ARG A 313 23.50 -15.47 21.17
CA ARG A 313 22.70 -15.90 20.03
C ARG A 313 21.25 -15.60 20.33
N TRP A 314 20.58 -15.03 19.35
CA TRP A 314 19.19 -14.62 19.44
C TRP A 314 18.32 -15.49 18.54
N VAL A 315 17.13 -15.82 19.01
CA VAL A 315 16.04 -16.31 18.19
C VAL A 315 15.05 -15.16 18.02
N PHE A 316 14.69 -14.85 16.78
CA PHE A 316 13.81 -13.73 16.46
C PHE A 316 12.72 -14.15 15.49
N ARG A 317 11.57 -13.50 15.59
CA ARG A 317 10.48 -13.68 14.64
C ARG A 317 10.69 -12.82 13.41
N TYR A 318 10.34 -13.35 12.25
CA TYR A 318 10.41 -12.64 10.99
C TYR A 318 9.10 -12.74 10.21
N HIS A 319 8.85 -11.76 9.33
CA HIS A 319 7.78 -11.74 8.36
C HIS A 319 8.30 -12.17 6.99
N GLN A 320 7.64 -13.09 6.31
CA GLN A 320 8.00 -13.66 4.99
C GLN A 320 9.40 -14.29 4.90
N ARG A 321 10.45 -13.63 5.33
CA ARG A 321 11.84 -14.10 5.26
C ARG A 321 12.70 -13.57 6.40
N PRO A 322 13.79 -14.26 6.79
CA PRO A 322 14.63 -13.84 7.91
C PRO A 322 15.24 -12.44 7.81
N ALA A 323 15.27 -11.86 6.60
CA ALA A 323 15.73 -10.48 6.40
C ALA A 323 14.71 -9.42 6.84
N LEU A 324 13.52 -9.82 7.27
CA LEU A 324 12.43 -8.96 7.74
C LEU A 324 12.07 -9.25 9.20
N PRO A 325 12.92 -8.93 10.19
CA PRO A 325 12.60 -9.10 11.60
C PRO A 325 11.36 -8.28 11.99
N LEU A 326 10.51 -8.90 12.82
CA LEU A 326 9.25 -8.32 13.28
C LEU A 326 9.49 -7.36 14.43
N LEU A 327 8.91 -6.16 14.36
CA LEU A 327 8.89 -5.19 15.45
C LEU A 327 7.98 -5.66 16.60
N SER A 328 8.42 -5.44 17.83
CA SER A 328 7.70 -5.81 19.05
C SER A 328 6.76 -4.71 19.49
N TRP A 329 5.51 -4.74 19.01
CA TRP A 329 4.51 -3.72 19.32
C TRP A 329 4.19 -3.65 20.83
N GLU A 330 4.19 -4.76 21.53
CA GLU A 330 3.79 -4.87 22.94
C GLU A 330 4.94 -4.68 23.94
N ASP A 331 6.17 -4.46 23.46
CA ASP A 331 7.31 -4.28 24.35
C ASP A 331 7.18 -3.01 25.20
N PRO A 332 7.37 -3.11 26.54
CA PRO A 332 7.23 -1.96 27.45
C PRO A 332 8.17 -0.77 27.15
N SER A 333 9.28 -0.99 26.44
CA SER A 333 10.17 0.09 26.03
C SER A 333 9.51 1.07 25.05
N GLY A 334 8.47 0.61 24.31
CA GLY A 334 7.81 1.38 23.26
C GLY A 334 8.72 1.68 22.07
N ALA A 335 9.83 0.97 21.89
CA ALA A 335 10.79 1.23 20.82
C ALA A 335 10.18 1.03 19.43
N ALA A 336 9.45 -0.08 19.23
CA ALA A 336 8.73 -0.36 17.98
C ALA A 336 7.68 0.73 17.68
N GLN A 337 6.92 1.15 18.68
CA GLN A 337 5.90 2.20 18.54
C GLN A 337 6.55 3.53 18.11
N ARG A 338 7.71 3.89 18.68
CA ARG A 338 8.46 5.10 18.31
C ARG A 338 8.97 5.04 16.87
N ILE A 339 9.47 3.90 16.39
CA ILE A 339 9.90 3.73 14.99
C ILE A 339 8.73 3.98 14.05
N LEU A 340 7.58 3.34 14.28
CA LEU A 340 6.39 3.50 13.43
C LEU A 340 5.82 4.92 13.49
N SER A 341 5.80 5.52 14.68
CA SER A 341 5.42 6.92 14.89
C SER A 341 6.35 7.88 14.14
N GLY A 342 7.67 7.63 14.17
CA GLY A 342 8.66 8.37 13.39
C GLY A 342 8.37 8.32 11.89
N SER A 343 7.98 7.17 11.37
CA SER A 343 7.56 7.02 9.96
C SER A 343 6.33 7.88 9.64
N ILE A 344 5.31 7.90 10.51
CA ILE A 344 4.13 8.74 10.34
C ILE A 344 4.49 10.22 10.37
N ILE A 345 5.32 10.65 11.34
CA ILE A 345 5.78 12.02 11.41
C ILE A 345 6.50 12.42 10.12
N GLN A 346 7.41 11.57 9.63
CA GLN A 346 8.16 11.84 8.41
C GLN A 346 7.25 11.90 7.20
N GLN A 347 6.44 10.87 6.96
CA GLN A 347 5.63 10.74 5.74
C GLN A 347 4.44 11.72 5.72
N VAL A 348 3.66 11.78 6.79
CA VAL A 348 2.44 12.59 6.85
C VAL A 348 2.72 14.00 7.37
N GLY A 349 3.51 14.12 8.42
CA GLY A 349 3.83 15.40 9.04
C GLY A 349 4.77 16.27 8.21
N VAL A 350 5.95 15.75 7.88
CA VAL A 350 7.04 16.50 7.22
C VAL A 350 6.87 16.52 5.70
N LEU A 351 6.55 15.38 5.08
CA LEU A 351 6.40 15.23 3.63
C LEU A 351 4.98 15.52 3.14
N ARG A 352 4.02 15.72 4.06
CA ARG A 352 2.63 16.13 3.81
C ARG A 352 1.85 15.19 2.89
N GLN A 353 2.09 13.89 3.03
CA GLN A 353 1.26 12.91 2.34
C GLN A 353 -0.16 12.93 2.88
N ALA A 354 -1.16 12.99 1.98
CA ALA A 354 -2.57 13.02 2.34
C ALA A 354 -3.13 11.64 2.65
N LEU A 355 -2.59 10.59 2.00
CA LEU A 355 -3.05 9.20 2.16
C LEU A 355 -1.87 8.32 2.58
N ALA A 356 -1.98 7.66 3.73
CA ALA A 356 -0.96 6.80 4.30
C ALA A 356 -1.38 5.33 4.25
N GLY A 357 -0.60 4.50 3.58
CA GLY A 357 -0.77 3.05 3.58
C GLY A 357 -0.29 2.45 4.89
N VAL A 358 -1.13 1.64 5.52
CA VAL A 358 -0.86 0.96 6.80
C VAL A 358 -0.85 -0.53 6.58
N HIS A 359 0.16 -1.20 7.09
CA HIS A 359 0.29 -2.65 7.10
C HIS A 359 0.26 -3.15 8.55
N ILE A 360 -0.59 -4.13 8.84
CA ILE A 360 -0.71 -4.77 10.16
C ILE A 360 -0.62 -6.29 10.09
N ASP A 361 -0.55 -6.88 8.91
CA ASP A 361 -0.52 -8.33 8.74
C ASP A 361 0.61 -9.01 9.53
N PRO A 362 1.82 -8.42 9.69
CA PRO A 362 2.83 -9.00 10.55
C PRO A 362 2.40 -9.15 12.02
N LEU A 363 1.43 -8.35 12.47
CA LEU A 363 0.88 -8.40 13.82
C LEU A 363 -0.35 -9.29 13.94
N LEU A 364 -1.04 -9.60 12.84
CA LEU A 364 -2.22 -10.46 12.82
C LEU A 364 -1.91 -11.94 13.12
N GLY A 365 -0.70 -12.37 12.87
CA GLY A 365 -0.31 -13.78 12.92
C GLY A 365 -0.23 -14.40 14.31
N LEU A 366 -0.57 -13.67 15.38
CA LEU A 366 -0.37 -14.17 16.73
C LEU A 366 -1.55 -15.00 17.24
N ASP A 367 -2.76 -14.88 16.71
CA ASP A 367 -3.94 -15.58 17.25
C ASP A 367 -5.02 -15.97 16.23
N ALA A 368 -4.79 -15.73 14.95
CA ALA A 368 -5.87 -15.86 13.98
C ALA A 368 -6.01 -17.26 13.39
N SER A 369 -6.95 -18.12 13.78
CA SER A 369 -7.37 -19.30 13.01
C SER A 369 -8.50 -18.91 12.05
N TYR A 370 -8.33 -19.09 10.74
CA TYR A 370 -9.32 -18.77 9.71
C TYR A 370 -10.68 -19.45 9.93
N ASN A 371 -10.68 -20.54 10.68
CA ASN A 371 -11.86 -21.36 10.91
C ASN A 371 -12.51 -21.14 12.26
N SER A 372 -12.01 -20.24 13.11
CA SER A 372 -12.64 -19.98 14.41
C SER A 372 -13.49 -18.71 14.36
N THR A 373 -14.67 -18.77 14.91
CA THR A 373 -15.61 -17.65 15.05
C THR A 373 -15.20 -16.64 16.13
N GLN A 374 -14.08 -16.86 16.81
CA GLN A 374 -13.56 -16.02 17.89
C GLN A 374 -12.12 -15.63 17.58
N HIS A 375 -11.96 -14.63 16.69
CA HIS A 375 -10.64 -14.05 16.41
C HIS A 375 -10.41 -12.85 17.31
N SER A 376 -9.42 -12.92 18.17
CA SER A 376 -8.83 -11.73 18.74
C SER A 376 -7.91 -11.08 17.69
N LEU A 377 -8.25 -9.88 17.25
CA LEU A 377 -7.36 -9.05 16.41
C LEU A 377 -6.32 -8.30 17.25
N GLU A 378 -6.30 -8.50 18.56
CA GLU A 378 -5.26 -7.95 19.42
C GLU A 378 -3.94 -8.74 19.25
N PRO A 379 -2.77 -8.10 19.11
CA PRO A 379 -2.51 -6.66 19.27
C PRO A 379 -2.72 -5.82 18.00
N ALA A 380 -3.08 -6.40 16.86
CA ALA A 380 -3.13 -5.71 15.58
C ALA A 380 -4.17 -4.58 15.54
N SER A 381 -5.35 -4.76 16.15
CA SER A 381 -6.38 -3.70 16.21
C SER A 381 -5.94 -2.52 17.07
N SER A 382 -5.25 -2.78 18.18
CA SER A 382 -4.67 -1.75 19.04
C SER A 382 -3.59 -0.95 18.31
N ALA A 383 -2.72 -1.64 17.58
CA ALA A 383 -1.71 -1.01 16.73
C ALA A 383 -2.36 -0.15 15.65
N LEU A 384 -3.33 -0.71 14.91
CA LEU A 384 -4.06 0.02 13.88
C LEU A 384 -4.72 1.28 14.43
N HIS A 385 -5.44 1.17 15.57
CA HIS A 385 -6.09 2.32 16.22
C HIS A 385 -5.07 3.41 16.55
N SER A 386 -3.92 3.05 17.11
CA SER A 386 -2.86 4.00 17.49
C SER A 386 -2.25 4.68 16.27
N LEU A 387 -1.90 3.92 15.23
CA LEU A 387 -1.31 4.44 13.99
C LEU A 387 -2.28 5.36 13.25
N VAL A 388 -3.54 4.96 13.11
CA VAL A 388 -4.58 5.77 12.44
C VAL A 388 -4.84 7.08 13.18
N ARG A 389 -4.89 7.03 14.51
CA ARG A 389 -5.05 8.23 15.34
C ARG A 389 -3.90 9.22 15.12
N GLU A 390 -2.68 8.71 15.01
CA GLU A 390 -1.51 9.54 14.77
C GLU A 390 -1.48 10.10 13.34
N ILE A 391 -1.81 9.31 12.32
CA ILE A 391 -1.96 9.77 10.94
C ILE A 391 -2.96 10.94 10.88
N ARG A 392 -4.13 10.81 11.51
CA ARG A 392 -5.13 11.87 11.58
C ARG A 392 -4.62 13.12 12.29
N ARG A 393 -3.81 12.95 13.34
CA ARG A 393 -3.18 14.07 14.07
C ARG A 393 -2.37 14.96 13.14
N TYR A 394 -1.72 14.41 12.13
CA TYR A 394 -0.96 15.15 11.13
C TYR A 394 -1.77 15.51 9.87
N GLY A 395 -3.08 15.26 9.87
CA GLY A 395 -3.99 15.64 8.80
C GLY A 395 -4.03 14.70 7.60
N GLY A 396 -3.58 13.44 7.76
CA GLY A 396 -3.67 12.38 6.76
C GLY A 396 -4.89 11.48 6.94
N TRP A 397 -5.18 10.69 5.91
CA TRP A 397 -6.11 9.55 5.92
C TRP A 397 -5.32 8.26 5.84
N SER A 398 -5.85 7.21 6.45
CA SER A 398 -5.26 5.88 6.43
C SER A 398 -5.92 4.98 5.41
N VAL A 399 -5.13 4.12 4.75
CA VAL A 399 -5.63 2.98 3.98
C VAL A 399 -4.95 1.70 4.47
N LEU A 400 -5.75 0.75 4.96
CA LEU A 400 -5.26 -0.58 5.30
C LEU A 400 -5.03 -1.37 4.02
N ARG A 401 -3.81 -1.88 3.83
CA ARG A 401 -3.38 -2.50 2.58
C ARG A 401 -3.31 -4.02 2.62
N ASP A 402 -3.37 -4.60 3.80
CA ASP A 402 -3.20 -6.05 3.95
C ASP A 402 -4.39 -6.82 3.37
N PRO A 403 -4.14 -7.98 2.74
CA PRO A 403 -5.20 -8.89 2.33
C PRO A 403 -5.82 -9.53 3.57
N VAL A 404 -6.99 -9.03 3.99
CA VAL A 404 -7.71 -9.56 5.14
C VAL A 404 -9.00 -10.26 4.72
N PRO A 405 -9.42 -11.31 5.44
CA PRO A 405 -10.70 -11.96 5.21
C PRO A 405 -11.88 -11.00 5.30
N VAL A 406 -12.93 -11.27 4.53
CA VAL A 406 -14.16 -10.44 4.50
C VAL A 406 -14.71 -10.15 5.88
N GLY A 407 -14.76 -11.18 6.75
CA GLY A 407 -15.31 -11.07 8.10
C GLY A 407 -14.54 -10.12 9.03
N LEU A 408 -13.26 -9.85 8.73
CA LEU A 408 -12.43 -8.96 9.53
C LEU A 408 -12.56 -7.48 9.12
N ASN A 409 -13.07 -7.20 7.92
CA ASN A 409 -13.17 -5.83 7.42
C ASN A 409 -13.98 -4.91 8.35
N ALA A 410 -15.08 -5.42 8.93
CA ALA A 410 -15.88 -4.66 9.89
C ALA A 410 -15.06 -4.26 11.12
N GLN A 411 -14.37 -5.22 11.73
CA GLN A 411 -13.57 -4.98 12.94
C GLN A 411 -12.40 -4.01 12.68
N LEU A 412 -11.77 -4.09 11.51
CA LEU A 412 -10.69 -3.19 11.13
C LEU A 412 -11.17 -1.78 10.79
N LEU A 413 -12.36 -1.65 10.19
CA LEU A 413 -13.01 -0.37 10.01
C LEU A 413 -13.42 0.24 11.35
N ASP A 414 -13.89 -0.57 12.30
CA ASP A 414 -14.25 -0.14 13.66
C ASP A 414 -13.00 0.20 14.49
N ALA A 415 -11.87 -0.47 14.25
CA ALA A 415 -10.57 -0.11 14.82
C ALA A 415 -10.04 1.24 14.29
N GLY A 416 -10.69 1.81 13.27
CA GLY A 416 -10.51 3.20 12.89
C GLY A 416 -9.91 3.43 11.49
N ALA A 417 -9.54 2.41 10.72
CA ALA A 417 -9.05 2.60 9.35
C ALA A 417 -10.03 3.47 8.54
N ASP A 418 -9.56 4.48 7.82
CA ASP A 418 -10.40 5.34 6.98
C ASP A 418 -10.82 4.59 5.73
N PHE A 419 -9.86 3.92 5.10
CA PHE A 419 -10.04 3.11 3.90
C PHE A 419 -9.44 1.72 4.07
N ILE A 420 -9.97 0.76 3.30
CA ILE A 420 -9.45 -0.62 3.20
C ILE A 420 -9.24 -0.95 1.72
N GLN A 421 -8.11 -1.56 1.39
CA GLN A 421 -7.86 -2.12 0.06
C GLN A 421 -8.90 -3.21 -0.23
N ASP A 422 -9.49 -3.18 -1.43
CA ASP A 422 -10.48 -4.16 -1.86
C ASP A 422 -9.83 -5.46 -2.30
N ASN A 423 -9.57 -6.31 -1.35
CA ASN A 423 -9.00 -7.64 -1.57
C ASN A 423 -10.07 -8.73 -1.78
N ILE A 424 -11.32 -8.35 -1.98
CA ILE A 424 -12.47 -9.26 -2.08
C ILE A 424 -13.12 -9.17 -3.46
N THR A 425 -13.68 -8.01 -3.79
CA THR A 425 -14.40 -7.85 -5.06
C THR A 425 -13.42 -7.72 -6.22
N SER A 426 -12.19 -7.22 -6.01
CA SER A 426 -11.17 -7.18 -7.06
C SER A 426 -10.75 -8.57 -7.53
N PRO A 427 -10.30 -9.51 -6.68
CA PRO A 427 -9.99 -10.88 -7.11
C PRO A 427 -11.18 -11.62 -7.72
N ALA A 428 -12.40 -11.38 -7.22
CA ALA A 428 -13.61 -11.97 -7.78
C ALA A 428 -13.95 -11.44 -9.19
N ALA A 429 -13.69 -10.15 -9.46
CA ALA A 429 -13.84 -9.57 -10.79
C ALA A 429 -12.79 -10.11 -11.76
N GLU A 430 -11.57 -10.36 -11.29
CA GLU A 430 -10.51 -10.99 -12.06
C GLU A 430 -10.84 -12.46 -12.39
N TYR A 431 -11.39 -13.19 -11.42
CA TYR A 431 -11.93 -14.52 -11.66
C TYR A 431 -13.04 -14.51 -12.74
N ALA A 432 -14.00 -13.56 -12.62
CA ALA A 432 -15.06 -13.41 -13.61
C ALA A 432 -14.49 -13.08 -15.00
N LEU A 433 -13.45 -12.24 -15.08
CA LEU A 433 -12.76 -11.92 -16.34
C LEU A 433 -12.10 -13.16 -16.96
N LEU A 434 -11.47 -14.03 -16.16
CA LEU A 434 -10.78 -15.21 -16.63
C LEU A 434 -11.73 -16.34 -17.05
N THR A 435 -12.90 -16.43 -16.42
CA THR A 435 -13.80 -17.60 -16.55
C THR A 435 -15.12 -17.30 -17.25
N GLY A 436 -15.52 -16.03 -17.33
CA GLY A 436 -16.88 -15.62 -17.76
C GLY A 436 -17.97 -15.87 -16.71
N ASP A 437 -17.63 -16.39 -15.54
CA ASP A 437 -18.57 -16.72 -14.46
C ASP A 437 -18.63 -15.56 -13.45
N THR A 438 -19.77 -14.87 -13.41
CA THR A 438 -20.00 -13.73 -12.51
C THR A 438 -20.69 -14.09 -11.19
N ALA A 439 -21.11 -15.35 -11.00
CA ALA A 439 -21.87 -15.75 -9.81
C ALA A 439 -21.10 -15.52 -8.49
N PRO A 440 -19.79 -15.85 -8.36
CA PRO A 440 -19.04 -15.56 -7.15
C PRO A 440 -18.91 -14.05 -6.89
N LEU A 441 -18.65 -13.25 -7.94
CA LEU A 441 -18.55 -11.79 -7.82
C LEU A 441 -19.88 -11.19 -7.38
N ARG A 442 -21.00 -11.65 -7.92
CA ARG A 442 -22.34 -11.22 -7.54
C ARG A 442 -22.63 -11.52 -6.06
N ALA A 443 -22.30 -12.72 -5.59
CA ALA A 443 -22.49 -13.13 -4.21
C ALA A 443 -21.69 -12.25 -3.24
N LEU A 444 -20.41 -12.01 -3.55
CA LEU A 444 -19.52 -11.17 -2.73
C LEU A 444 -19.94 -9.69 -2.72
N LEU A 445 -20.36 -9.15 -3.86
CA LEU A 445 -20.90 -7.79 -3.92
C LEU A 445 -22.15 -7.67 -3.04
N THR A 446 -23.07 -8.64 -3.11
CA THR A 446 -24.28 -8.65 -2.28
C THR A 446 -23.93 -8.73 -0.80
N GLN A 447 -22.99 -9.60 -0.42
CA GLN A 447 -22.53 -9.70 0.96
C GLN A 447 -21.85 -8.42 1.45
N SER A 448 -21.15 -7.70 0.58
CA SER A 448 -20.42 -6.49 0.96
C SER A 448 -21.32 -5.24 1.11
N LEU A 449 -22.61 -5.31 0.77
CA LEU A 449 -23.51 -4.14 0.82
C LEU A 449 -23.75 -3.58 2.23
N HIS A 450 -23.51 -4.35 3.27
CA HIS A 450 -23.61 -3.86 4.65
C HIS A 450 -22.42 -2.99 5.07
N PHE A 451 -21.35 -2.95 4.28
CA PHE A 451 -20.21 -2.03 4.50
C PHE A 451 -20.41 -0.72 3.76
N ASP A 452 -19.87 0.36 4.31
CA ASP A 452 -19.78 1.62 3.58
C ASP A 452 -18.78 1.50 2.42
N GLN A 453 -19.31 1.32 1.22
CA GLN A 453 -18.51 1.09 0.01
C GLN A 453 -17.59 2.28 -0.37
N ARG A 454 -17.84 3.47 0.20
CA ARG A 454 -16.96 4.64 0.02
C ARG A 454 -15.60 4.45 0.69
N ARG A 455 -15.50 3.54 1.64
CA ARG A 455 -14.27 3.22 2.39
C ARG A 455 -13.38 2.18 1.71
N PHE A 456 -13.76 1.69 0.52
CA PHE A 456 -12.95 0.74 -0.22
C PHE A 456 -12.05 1.41 -1.25
N VAL A 457 -10.85 0.86 -1.43
CA VAL A 457 -9.89 1.26 -2.46
C VAL A 457 -9.89 0.21 -3.56
N ARG A 458 -10.36 0.60 -4.74
CA ARG A 458 -10.56 -0.28 -5.89
C ARG A 458 -9.33 -0.27 -6.80
N GLY A 459 -8.89 -1.43 -7.26
CA GLY A 459 -7.81 -1.54 -8.24
C GLY A 459 -6.41 -1.21 -7.71
N MET A 460 -6.25 -0.98 -6.42
CA MET A 460 -4.93 -0.80 -5.82
C MET A 460 -4.14 -2.11 -5.93
N PRO A 461 -2.96 -2.10 -6.55
CA PRO A 461 -2.19 -3.32 -6.70
C PRO A 461 -1.62 -3.77 -5.35
N SER A 462 -1.63 -5.06 -5.12
CA SER A 462 -0.76 -5.65 -4.11
C SER A 462 0.57 -6.02 -4.76
N VAL A 463 1.68 -5.53 -4.21
CA VAL A 463 3.01 -6.00 -4.63
C VAL A 463 3.22 -7.49 -4.31
N GLU A 464 2.38 -8.02 -3.44
CA GLU A 464 2.34 -9.42 -3.04
C GLU A 464 1.48 -10.28 -3.98
N GLY A 465 0.89 -9.68 -5.03
CA GLY A 465 0.04 -10.35 -6.01
C GLY A 465 -1.45 -10.35 -5.65
N ILE A 466 -2.23 -11.08 -6.43
CA ILE A 466 -3.67 -11.25 -6.30
C ILE A 466 -3.92 -12.51 -5.46
N HIS A 467 -4.39 -12.32 -4.23
CA HIS A 467 -4.61 -13.43 -3.29
C HIS A 467 -6.01 -14.01 -3.41
N PHE A 468 -6.13 -15.15 -4.09
CA PHE A 468 -7.41 -15.86 -4.17
C PHE A 468 -7.78 -16.61 -2.88
N GLN A 469 -6.83 -16.89 -2.01
CA GLN A 469 -7.10 -17.52 -0.71
C GLN A 469 -7.98 -16.66 0.19
N ALA A 470 -7.91 -15.33 0.09
CA ALA A 470 -8.83 -14.45 0.79
C ALA A 470 -10.30 -14.70 0.42
N LEU A 471 -10.56 -15.29 -0.75
CA LEU A 471 -11.88 -15.68 -1.21
C LEU A 471 -12.36 -17.02 -0.62
N VAL A 472 -11.47 -17.88 -0.12
CA VAL A 472 -11.84 -19.19 0.47
C VAL A 472 -12.69 -19.02 1.71
N ALA A 473 -12.44 -17.97 2.49
CA ALA A 473 -13.23 -17.62 3.67
C ALA A 473 -14.56 -16.90 3.34
N ALA A 474 -14.83 -16.66 2.06
CA ALA A 474 -16.05 -16.06 1.54
C ALA A 474 -16.95 -17.15 0.94
N PRO A 475 -18.19 -16.85 0.54
CA PRO A 475 -19.03 -17.79 -0.19
C PRO A 475 -18.53 -17.98 -1.63
N PHE A 476 -17.28 -18.37 -1.77
CA PHE A 476 -16.63 -18.67 -3.04
C PHE A 476 -16.67 -20.19 -3.24
N PRO A 477 -17.24 -20.70 -4.33
CA PRO A 477 -17.37 -22.14 -4.53
C PRO A 477 -16.02 -22.85 -4.51
N PRO A 478 -15.84 -23.98 -3.79
CA PRO A 478 -14.57 -24.69 -3.75
C PRO A 478 -14.06 -25.12 -5.12
N ASP A 479 -14.94 -25.45 -6.06
CA ASP A 479 -14.62 -25.79 -7.43
C ASP A 479 -14.15 -24.60 -8.28
N ALA A 480 -14.48 -23.39 -7.88
CA ALA A 480 -14.04 -22.17 -8.56
C ALA A 480 -12.51 -21.99 -8.47
N LEU A 481 -11.91 -22.25 -7.31
CA LEU A 481 -10.45 -22.22 -7.16
C LEU A 481 -9.78 -23.32 -8.01
N GLN A 482 -10.32 -24.53 -8.04
CA GLN A 482 -9.81 -25.60 -8.89
C GLN A 482 -9.90 -25.25 -10.39
N LYS A 483 -10.98 -24.56 -10.79
CA LYS A 483 -11.13 -24.05 -12.16
C LYS A 483 -10.07 -22.99 -12.47
N LEU A 484 -9.82 -22.09 -11.55
CA LEU A 484 -8.78 -21.07 -11.67
C LEU A 484 -7.39 -21.71 -11.79
N HIS A 485 -7.04 -22.64 -10.92
CA HIS A 485 -5.77 -23.37 -10.98
C HIS A 485 -5.56 -24.05 -12.34
N ARG A 486 -6.58 -24.69 -12.90
CA ARG A 486 -6.52 -25.31 -14.25
C ARG A 486 -6.26 -24.29 -15.37
N ILE A 487 -6.82 -23.07 -15.24
CA ILE A 487 -6.59 -21.98 -16.22
C ILE A 487 -5.16 -21.47 -16.13
N LEU A 488 -4.61 -21.41 -14.92
CA LEU A 488 -3.29 -20.85 -14.64
C LEU A 488 -2.16 -21.86 -14.74
N GLU A 489 -2.48 -23.15 -14.79
CA GLU A 489 -1.49 -24.23 -14.92
C GLU A 489 -0.67 -24.08 -16.21
N GLY A 490 0.65 -24.08 -16.07
CA GLY A 490 1.57 -23.92 -17.20
C GLY A 490 1.71 -22.51 -17.77
N GLN A 491 1.08 -21.49 -17.15
CA GLN A 491 1.22 -20.09 -17.58
C GLN A 491 2.49 -19.47 -17.02
N THR A 492 3.53 -19.35 -17.84
CA THR A 492 4.82 -18.75 -17.44
C THR A 492 4.81 -17.22 -17.41
N GLU A 493 3.86 -16.59 -18.11
CA GLU A 493 3.76 -15.12 -18.21
C GLU A 493 3.07 -14.52 -16.98
N CYS A 494 2.21 -15.27 -16.29
CA CYS A 494 1.53 -14.88 -15.08
C CYS A 494 1.79 -15.94 -14.01
N PRO A 495 2.90 -15.84 -13.28
CA PRO A 495 3.27 -16.87 -12.32
C PRO A 495 2.23 -16.98 -11.21
N LEU A 496 1.91 -18.22 -10.85
CA LEU A 496 1.08 -18.59 -9.72
C LEU A 496 1.98 -19.22 -8.65
N ASP A 497 1.94 -18.66 -7.46
CA ASP A 497 2.60 -19.21 -6.28
C ASP A 497 1.55 -19.54 -5.21
N GLY A 498 1.29 -20.82 -5.00
CA GLY A 498 0.14 -21.27 -4.21
C GLY A 498 -1.18 -20.73 -4.79
N ASP A 499 -1.90 -19.92 -4.00
CA ASP A 499 -3.15 -19.25 -4.41
C ASP A 499 -2.94 -17.76 -4.77
N THR A 500 -1.70 -17.36 -5.07
CA THR A 500 -1.33 -15.98 -5.39
C THR A 500 -0.93 -15.85 -6.85
N LEU A 501 -1.67 -15.03 -7.60
CA LEU A 501 -1.40 -14.73 -9.02
C LEU A 501 -0.65 -13.40 -9.13
N TYR A 502 0.43 -13.38 -9.86
CA TYR A 502 1.18 -12.18 -10.19
C TYR A 502 0.92 -11.75 -11.63
N ALA A 503 0.10 -10.71 -11.82
CA ALA A 503 -0.26 -10.21 -13.14
C ALA A 503 -0.47 -8.70 -13.16
N THR A 504 0.02 -8.02 -14.22
CA THR A 504 -0.42 -6.66 -14.56
C THR A 504 -1.82 -6.72 -15.18
N GLY A 505 -2.56 -5.59 -15.17
CA GLY A 505 -3.88 -5.53 -15.81
C GLY A 505 -3.86 -5.98 -17.28
N PRO A 506 -2.92 -5.49 -18.11
CA PRO A 506 -2.77 -5.97 -19.48
C PRO A 506 -2.43 -7.46 -19.60
N SER A 507 -1.59 -8.02 -18.73
CA SER A 507 -1.29 -9.46 -18.73
C SER A 507 -2.50 -10.32 -18.35
N LEU A 508 -3.29 -9.83 -17.39
CA LEU A 508 -4.53 -10.49 -17.01
C LEU A 508 -5.55 -10.48 -18.17
N ALA A 509 -5.64 -9.38 -18.92
CA ALA A 509 -6.46 -9.29 -20.13
C ALA A 509 -6.00 -10.28 -21.20
N ALA A 510 -4.70 -10.42 -21.42
CA ALA A 510 -4.13 -11.41 -22.35
C ALA A 510 -4.46 -12.84 -21.90
N LEU A 511 -4.37 -13.11 -20.62
CA LEU A 511 -4.72 -14.40 -20.04
C LEU A 511 -6.22 -14.73 -20.21
N ALA A 512 -7.11 -13.73 -20.02
CA ALA A 512 -8.55 -13.89 -20.21
C ALA A 512 -8.90 -14.25 -21.65
N ILE A 513 -8.26 -13.63 -22.65
CA ILE A 513 -8.44 -13.99 -24.05
C ILE A 513 -8.03 -15.43 -24.29
N ARG A 514 -6.88 -15.86 -23.79
CA ARG A 514 -6.40 -17.24 -23.96
C ARG A 514 -7.30 -18.26 -23.27
N SER A 515 -7.75 -17.98 -22.06
CA SER A 515 -8.57 -18.91 -21.27
C SER A 515 -9.98 -19.11 -21.85
N GLN A 516 -10.54 -18.10 -22.51
CA GLN A 516 -11.89 -18.14 -23.06
C GLN A 516 -11.95 -18.33 -24.59
N GLN A 517 -10.83 -18.14 -25.31
CA GLN A 517 -10.74 -18.24 -26.78
C GLN A 517 -9.46 -19.00 -27.20
N ALA A 518 -9.44 -20.31 -27.03
CA ALA A 518 -8.24 -21.14 -27.14
C ALA A 518 -7.48 -21.10 -28.51
N GLU A 519 -7.98 -20.43 -29.55
CA GLU A 519 -7.44 -20.49 -30.91
C GLU A 519 -6.90 -19.16 -31.48
N ARG A 520 -6.85 -18.06 -30.73
CA ARG A 520 -6.46 -16.74 -31.29
C ARG A 520 -5.08 -16.26 -30.87
N THR A 521 -4.35 -15.75 -31.88
CA THR A 521 -3.04 -15.07 -31.72
C THR A 521 -3.18 -13.69 -31.09
N LYS A 522 -2.17 -13.30 -30.31
CA LYS A 522 -2.07 -12.00 -29.63
C LYS A 522 -2.06 -10.85 -30.67
N SER A 523 -3.12 -10.01 -30.69
CA SER A 523 -3.07 -8.72 -31.37
C SER A 523 -3.41 -7.59 -30.39
N ASP A 524 -2.72 -6.46 -30.48
CA ASP A 524 -2.84 -5.32 -29.55
C ASP A 524 -4.29 -4.78 -29.41
N PRO A 525 -5.11 -4.69 -30.48
CA PRO A 525 -6.49 -4.24 -30.36
C PRO A 525 -7.39 -5.15 -29.54
N GLU A 526 -7.06 -6.42 -29.42
CA GLU A 526 -7.88 -7.42 -28.69
C GLU A 526 -7.70 -7.28 -27.18
N LEU A 527 -6.53 -6.85 -26.68
CA LEU A 527 -6.26 -6.69 -25.27
C LEU A 527 -7.02 -5.50 -24.66
N LEU A 528 -7.35 -4.50 -25.44
CA LEU A 528 -7.98 -3.28 -24.96
C LEU A 528 -9.35 -3.54 -24.29
N ALA A 529 -10.20 -4.37 -24.92
CA ALA A 529 -11.55 -4.59 -24.44
C ALA A 529 -11.61 -5.25 -23.05
N PRO A 530 -10.96 -6.41 -22.79
CA PRO A 530 -10.99 -7.03 -21.46
C PRO A 530 -10.26 -6.19 -20.40
N HIS A 531 -9.18 -5.47 -20.77
CA HIS A 531 -8.50 -4.58 -19.85
C HIS A 531 -9.40 -3.37 -19.46
N LEU A 532 -10.04 -2.76 -20.45
CA LEU A 532 -10.94 -1.63 -20.23
C LEU A 532 -12.22 -2.05 -19.47
N LEU A 533 -12.73 -3.27 -19.69
CA LEU A 533 -13.85 -3.83 -18.93
C LEU A 533 -13.56 -3.77 -17.42
N LEU A 534 -12.42 -4.32 -16.98
CA LEU A 534 -12.05 -4.38 -15.59
C LEU A 534 -11.84 -2.98 -15.00
N THR A 535 -11.18 -2.12 -15.76
CA THR A 535 -10.96 -0.71 -15.41
C THR A 535 -12.29 0.05 -15.23
N ALA A 536 -13.20 -0.05 -16.20
CA ALA A 536 -14.49 0.63 -16.18
C ALA A 536 -15.40 0.09 -15.06
N PHE A 537 -15.39 -1.22 -14.83
CA PHE A 537 -16.14 -1.86 -13.74
C PHE A 537 -15.67 -1.33 -12.37
N ARG A 538 -14.36 -1.28 -12.14
CA ARG A 538 -13.79 -0.75 -10.89
C ARG A 538 -14.05 0.75 -10.74
N ALA A 539 -13.89 1.53 -11.81
CA ALA A 539 -14.14 2.97 -11.81
C ALA A 539 -15.62 3.33 -11.56
N ALA A 540 -16.56 2.45 -11.86
CA ALA A 540 -17.99 2.66 -11.62
C ALA A 540 -18.41 2.41 -10.17
N MET A 541 -17.53 1.89 -9.32
CA MET A 541 -17.83 1.63 -7.91
C MET A 541 -17.47 2.82 -7.01
N PRO A 542 -18.17 3.00 -5.86
CA PRO A 542 -17.79 3.96 -4.83
C PRO A 542 -16.42 3.68 -4.20
N GLY A 543 -15.84 4.67 -3.55
CA GLY A 543 -14.54 4.64 -2.90
C GLY A 543 -13.41 5.19 -3.78
N LEU A 544 -12.17 5.02 -3.37
CA LEU A 544 -11.00 5.43 -4.15
C LEU A 544 -10.75 4.45 -5.30
N PHE A 545 -10.30 4.97 -6.45
CA PHE A 545 -9.95 4.17 -7.62
C PHE A 545 -8.47 4.32 -7.93
N PHE A 546 -7.76 3.20 -8.04
CA PHE A 546 -6.33 3.13 -8.28
C PHE A 546 -6.02 2.47 -9.63
N LEU A 547 -4.97 2.96 -10.25
CA LEU A 547 -4.37 2.49 -11.49
C LEU A 547 -2.86 2.35 -11.30
N THR A 548 -2.23 1.52 -12.12
CA THR A 548 -0.77 1.39 -12.18
C THR A 548 -0.20 2.06 -13.44
N GLY A 549 1.10 2.29 -13.46
CA GLY A 549 1.77 2.68 -14.69
C GLY A 549 1.70 1.62 -15.78
N ALA A 550 1.59 0.35 -15.40
CA ALA A 550 1.38 -0.75 -16.34
C ALA A 550 0.03 -0.64 -17.05
N ASP A 551 -1.04 -0.23 -16.36
CA ASP A 551 -2.34 0.00 -16.98
C ASP A 551 -2.27 1.11 -18.03
N ILE A 552 -1.60 2.23 -17.70
CA ILE A 552 -1.46 3.39 -18.60
C ILE A 552 -0.66 3.04 -19.85
N THR A 553 0.38 2.25 -19.73
CA THR A 553 1.33 1.95 -20.81
C THR A 553 1.05 0.63 -21.53
N GLY A 554 0.15 -0.18 -20.99
CA GLY A 554 -0.08 -1.53 -21.47
C GLY A 554 1.10 -2.46 -21.19
N ALA A 555 1.83 -2.26 -20.10
CA ALA A 555 2.99 -3.07 -19.76
C ALA A 555 2.58 -4.49 -19.35
N LEU A 556 3.13 -5.48 -20.04
CA LEU A 556 2.93 -6.89 -19.74
C LEU A 556 3.92 -7.36 -18.66
N ASN A 557 3.64 -8.48 -18.03
CA ASN A 557 4.59 -9.16 -17.17
C ASN A 557 5.89 -9.51 -17.93
N ILE A 558 6.99 -9.50 -17.20
CA ILE A 558 8.28 -9.95 -17.72
C ILE A 558 8.38 -11.45 -17.49
N ALA A 559 8.40 -12.22 -18.58
CA ALA A 559 8.52 -13.67 -18.51
C ALA A 559 9.84 -14.10 -17.85
N GLY A 560 9.79 -15.13 -17.00
CA GLY A 560 10.97 -15.67 -16.32
C GLY A 560 11.56 -14.79 -15.21
N SER A 561 10.86 -13.74 -14.78
CA SER A 561 11.28 -12.95 -13.62
C SER A 561 11.30 -13.85 -12.37
N THR A 562 12.46 -13.93 -11.71
CA THR A 562 12.66 -14.71 -10.48
C THR A 562 12.05 -14.03 -9.24
N LEU A 563 11.66 -12.75 -9.36
CA LEU A 563 11.02 -11.99 -8.30
C LEU A 563 9.58 -11.65 -8.73
N PRO A 564 8.57 -12.20 -8.05
CA PRO A 564 7.15 -11.98 -8.37
C PRO A 564 6.76 -10.50 -8.46
N VAL A 565 7.29 -9.66 -7.55
CA VAL A 565 7.08 -8.20 -7.54
C VAL A 565 7.47 -7.56 -8.88
N ARG A 566 8.56 -8.01 -9.51
CA ARG A 566 9.00 -7.48 -10.81
C ARG A 566 8.06 -7.86 -11.95
N ALA A 567 7.46 -9.03 -11.86
CA ALA A 567 6.47 -9.47 -12.85
C ALA A 567 5.22 -8.57 -12.85
N VAL A 568 4.75 -8.18 -11.66
CA VAL A 568 3.52 -7.37 -11.49
C VAL A 568 3.74 -5.90 -11.84
N LEU A 569 4.89 -5.34 -11.48
CA LEU A 569 5.11 -3.91 -11.63
C LEU A 569 5.64 -3.51 -12.99
N GLY A 570 6.40 -4.37 -13.67
CA GLY A 570 7.00 -4.14 -14.99
C GLY A 570 7.65 -2.77 -15.15
N GLY A 571 8.75 -2.66 -15.87
CA GLY A 571 9.35 -1.35 -16.15
C GLY A 571 8.49 -0.54 -17.12
N TRP A 572 8.01 0.65 -16.73
CA TRP A 572 7.17 1.53 -17.55
C TRP A 572 7.68 2.96 -17.58
N SER A 573 7.32 3.76 -18.60
CA SER A 573 7.69 5.16 -18.74
C SER A 573 6.51 5.97 -19.25
N LEU A 574 6.34 7.17 -18.71
CA LEU A 574 5.32 8.12 -19.17
C LEU A 574 5.76 8.89 -20.43
N GLY A 575 7.04 8.90 -20.74
CA GLY A 575 7.61 9.58 -21.89
C GLY A 575 7.82 8.71 -23.12
N SER A 576 8.23 9.32 -24.24
CA SER A 576 8.70 8.62 -25.45
C SER A 576 10.12 8.07 -25.28
N ALA A 577 10.66 8.13 -24.09
CA ALA A 577 12.07 7.93 -23.81
C ALA A 577 12.55 6.54 -24.25
N ARG A 578 13.51 6.54 -25.15
CA ARG A 578 14.38 5.40 -25.47
C ARG A 578 15.33 5.18 -24.30
N THR A 579 14.80 4.97 -23.11
CA THR A 579 15.60 4.99 -21.89
C THR A 579 16.26 3.65 -21.65
N ARG A 580 17.53 3.72 -21.34
CA ARG A 580 18.19 2.64 -20.61
C ARG A 580 17.55 2.64 -19.20
N PRO A 581 17.09 1.49 -18.69
CA PRO A 581 16.63 1.41 -17.32
C PRO A 581 17.75 1.95 -16.42
N ALA A 582 17.41 2.76 -15.44
CA ALA A 582 18.30 3.06 -14.34
C ALA A 582 18.83 1.70 -13.85
N THR A 583 20.14 1.55 -13.80
CA THR A 583 20.83 0.26 -13.70
C THR A 583 20.69 -0.41 -12.33
N ARG A 584 19.48 -0.53 -11.80
CA ARG A 584 19.20 -1.52 -10.78
C ARG A 584 19.16 -2.88 -11.46
N LYS A 585 20.14 -3.73 -11.19
CA LYS A 585 20.16 -5.12 -11.68
C LYS A 585 18.77 -5.73 -11.45
N GLY A 586 18.06 -6.02 -12.52
CA GLY A 586 16.85 -6.80 -12.49
C GLY A 586 15.52 -6.09 -12.77
N PHE A 587 15.45 -4.77 -12.99
CA PHE A 587 14.28 -4.13 -13.58
C PHE A 587 14.48 -3.97 -15.08
N GLU A 588 13.99 -4.94 -15.84
CA GLU A 588 13.94 -4.87 -17.29
C GLU A 588 12.72 -4.08 -17.75
N ARG A 589 12.82 -3.47 -18.94
CA ARG A 589 11.67 -2.83 -19.55
C ARG A 589 10.63 -3.89 -19.91
N ALA A 590 9.42 -3.74 -19.38
CA ALA A 590 8.31 -4.61 -19.76
C ALA A 590 7.92 -4.38 -21.22
N PRO A 591 7.52 -5.41 -21.96
CA PRO A 591 6.85 -5.27 -23.24
C PRO A 591 5.58 -4.45 -23.07
N THR A 592 5.36 -3.43 -23.92
CA THR A 592 4.16 -2.58 -23.86
C THR A 592 3.32 -2.79 -25.10
N VAL A 593 2.00 -2.92 -24.92
CA VAL A 593 1.03 -3.13 -25.99
C VAL A 593 0.30 -1.86 -26.40
N TYR A 594 0.44 -0.76 -25.63
CA TYR A 594 -0.17 0.52 -25.99
C TYR A 594 0.88 1.51 -26.50
N PRO A 595 0.48 2.43 -27.38
CA PRO A 595 1.33 3.56 -27.77
C PRO A 595 1.73 4.40 -26.56
N PRO A 596 2.77 5.25 -26.68
CA PRO A 596 3.12 6.20 -25.63
C PRO A 596 1.92 7.02 -25.16
N PRO A 597 1.80 7.34 -23.86
CA PRO A 597 0.63 8.01 -23.28
C PRO A 597 0.19 9.30 -24.00
N SER A 598 1.15 10.12 -24.43
CA SER A 598 0.88 11.34 -25.20
C SER A 598 0.25 11.07 -26.60
N SER A 599 0.54 9.93 -27.20
CA SER A 599 -0.07 9.49 -28.46
C SER A 599 -1.47 8.92 -28.22
N GLN A 600 -1.67 8.19 -27.12
CA GLN A 600 -2.97 7.66 -26.74
C GLN A 600 -4.01 8.76 -26.54
N LEU A 601 -3.68 9.87 -25.87
CA LEU A 601 -4.60 11.00 -25.64
C LEU A 601 -5.10 11.65 -26.93
N ARG A 602 -4.39 11.49 -28.06
CA ARG A 602 -4.81 11.97 -29.38
C ARG A 602 -5.72 10.99 -30.14
N GLN A 603 -5.87 9.76 -29.61
CA GLN A 603 -6.66 8.70 -30.23
C GLN A 603 -7.92 8.42 -29.39
N PRO A 604 -9.12 8.77 -29.84
CA PRO A 604 -10.36 8.70 -29.04
C PRO A 604 -10.67 7.32 -28.47
N ASN A 605 -10.26 6.26 -29.17
CA ASN A 605 -10.53 4.86 -28.79
C ASN A 605 -9.34 4.19 -28.06
N SER A 606 -8.30 4.93 -27.69
CA SER A 606 -7.19 4.39 -26.91
C SER A 606 -7.61 4.15 -25.47
N TYR A 607 -6.86 3.30 -24.75
CA TYR A 607 -7.09 3.05 -23.33
C TYR A 607 -7.11 4.35 -22.52
N LEU A 608 -6.10 5.20 -22.67
CA LEU A 608 -5.95 6.41 -21.87
C LEU A 608 -7.04 7.47 -22.18
N SER A 609 -7.50 7.58 -23.43
CA SER A 609 -8.63 8.45 -23.77
C SER A 609 -9.95 7.94 -23.18
N GLN A 610 -10.18 6.62 -23.18
CA GLN A 610 -11.36 6.03 -22.54
C GLN A 610 -11.30 6.18 -21.03
N LEU A 611 -10.13 5.96 -20.41
CA LEU A 611 -9.89 6.20 -19.00
C LEU A 611 -10.16 7.66 -18.61
N SER A 612 -9.67 8.63 -19.40
CA SER A 612 -9.92 10.06 -19.16
C SER A 612 -11.42 10.39 -19.14
N ARG A 613 -12.20 9.78 -20.04
CA ARG A 613 -13.67 9.92 -20.05
C ARG A 613 -14.31 9.29 -18.81
N LEU A 614 -13.88 8.09 -18.41
CA LEU A 614 -14.35 7.43 -17.17
C LEU A 614 -14.07 8.28 -15.94
N ASN A 615 -12.87 8.84 -15.83
CA ASN A 615 -12.49 9.69 -14.71
C ASN A 615 -13.29 11.02 -14.71
N ALA A 616 -13.57 11.59 -15.89
CA ALA A 616 -14.43 12.77 -16.00
C ALA A 616 -15.87 12.47 -15.53
N ILE A 617 -16.44 11.32 -15.92
CA ILE A 617 -17.76 10.85 -15.45
C ILE A 617 -17.71 10.66 -13.92
N ARG A 618 -16.68 9.98 -13.42
CA ARG A 618 -16.50 9.70 -12.00
C ARG A 618 -16.47 10.99 -11.16
N ALA A 619 -15.71 11.98 -11.59
CA ALA A 619 -15.62 13.29 -10.93
C ALA A 619 -16.92 14.10 -11.06
N GLN A 620 -17.52 14.16 -12.25
CA GLN A 620 -18.74 14.94 -12.53
C GLN A 620 -19.93 14.46 -11.68
N TYR A 621 -20.12 13.16 -11.59
CA TYR A 621 -21.24 12.54 -10.88
C TYR A 621 -20.88 12.12 -9.45
N LYS A 622 -19.70 12.46 -8.96
CA LYS A 622 -19.21 12.11 -7.61
C LYS A 622 -19.38 10.61 -7.26
N VAL A 623 -19.07 9.75 -8.22
CA VAL A 623 -19.26 8.29 -8.08
C VAL A 623 -18.56 7.74 -6.84
N ALA A 624 -17.40 8.28 -6.49
CA ALA A 624 -16.64 7.88 -5.30
C ALA A 624 -17.46 8.02 -4.00
N GLN A 625 -18.38 8.98 -3.94
CA GLN A 625 -19.26 9.25 -2.79
C GLN A 625 -20.63 8.58 -2.90
N GLY A 626 -20.87 7.83 -3.96
CA GLY A 626 -22.12 7.12 -4.19
C GLY A 626 -22.39 6.03 -3.15
N THR A 627 -23.62 5.55 -3.13
CA THR A 627 -24.03 4.39 -2.33
C THR A 627 -24.29 3.22 -3.25
N LEU A 628 -23.51 2.15 -3.12
CA LEU A 628 -23.75 0.93 -3.88
C LEU A 628 -25.05 0.27 -3.42
N LEU A 629 -25.98 0.07 -4.35
CA LEU A 629 -27.26 -0.59 -4.08
C LEU A 629 -27.19 -2.09 -4.37
N GLY A 630 -26.24 -2.53 -5.19
CA GLY A 630 -25.94 -3.93 -5.43
C GLY A 630 -26.03 -4.33 -6.90
N PRO A 631 -25.76 -5.61 -7.19
CA PRO A 631 -25.95 -6.18 -8.49
C PRO A 631 -27.45 -6.41 -8.78
N LEU A 632 -27.91 -5.98 -9.96
CA LEU A 632 -29.25 -6.25 -10.43
C LEU A 632 -29.32 -7.63 -11.12
N GLN A 633 -30.57 -8.13 -11.31
CA GLN A 633 -30.80 -9.36 -12.03
C GLN A 633 -30.67 -9.12 -13.54
N ALA A 634 -29.97 -10.02 -14.22
CA ALA A 634 -29.86 -10.10 -15.66
C ALA A 634 -30.17 -11.54 -16.10
N ASP A 635 -30.77 -11.69 -17.29
CA ASP A 635 -31.13 -12.98 -17.87
C ASP A 635 -29.93 -13.77 -18.43
N VAL A 636 -28.76 -13.13 -18.54
CA VAL A 636 -27.52 -13.72 -19.03
C VAL A 636 -26.49 -13.81 -17.90
N PRO A 637 -26.01 -15.02 -17.53
CA PRO A 637 -25.10 -15.22 -16.39
C PRO A 637 -23.76 -14.47 -16.45
N SER A 638 -23.21 -14.24 -17.67
CA SER A 638 -21.94 -13.51 -17.85
C SER A 638 -22.10 -11.99 -17.79
N ILE A 639 -23.31 -11.48 -17.62
CA ILE A 639 -23.60 -10.06 -17.50
C ILE A 639 -23.79 -9.68 -16.04
N LEU A 640 -23.07 -8.65 -15.61
CA LEU A 640 -23.18 -8.10 -14.27
C LEU A 640 -23.61 -6.63 -14.31
N PRO A 641 -24.90 -6.33 -14.06
CA PRO A 641 -25.36 -4.96 -13.85
C PRO A 641 -25.12 -4.56 -12.40
N LEU A 642 -24.52 -3.39 -12.17
CA LEU A 642 -24.20 -2.85 -10.85
C LEU A 642 -24.82 -1.46 -10.68
N LEU A 643 -25.73 -1.30 -9.72
CA LEU A 643 -26.46 -0.06 -9.47
C LEU A 643 -25.87 0.70 -8.29
N THR A 644 -25.55 1.97 -8.54
CA THR A 644 -25.05 2.92 -7.51
C THR A 644 -25.94 4.15 -7.48
N ARG A 645 -26.44 4.54 -6.31
CA ARG A 645 -27.12 5.81 -6.10
C ARG A 645 -26.07 6.91 -5.91
N LEU A 646 -26.19 7.98 -6.67
CA LEU A 646 -25.30 9.12 -6.65
C LEU A 646 -25.72 10.16 -5.58
N PRO A 647 -24.83 11.07 -5.16
CA PRO A 647 -25.17 12.08 -4.14
C PRO A 647 -26.30 13.03 -4.52
N ASP A 648 -26.52 13.27 -5.82
CA ASP A 648 -27.62 14.11 -6.33
C ASP A 648 -28.97 13.37 -6.42
N GLY A 649 -29.02 12.09 -6.03
CA GLY A 649 -30.21 11.24 -6.06
C GLY A 649 -30.41 10.49 -7.39
N SER A 650 -29.66 10.80 -8.44
CA SER A 650 -29.62 10.01 -9.68
C SER A 650 -28.92 8.66 -9.45
N HIS A 651 -28.98 7.79 -10.44
CA HIS A 651 -28.36 6.46 -10.34
C HIS A 651 -27.39 6.20 -11.49
N LEU A 652 -26.26 5.59 -11.17
CA LEU A 652 -25.32 5.07 -12.15
C LEU A 652 -25.51 3.56 -12.25
N LEU A 653 -25.74 3.06 -13.47
CA LEU A 653 -25.81 1.63 -13.76
C LEU A 653 -24.64 1.25 -14.64
N ALA A 654 -23.70 0.48 -14.08
CA ALA A 654 -22.59 -0.12 -14.83
C ALA A 654 -23.02 -1.52 -15.27
N VAL A 655 -22.96 -1.81 -16.57
CA VAL A 655 -23.33 -3.11 -17.12
C VAL A 655 -22.13 -3.75 -17.80
N ALA A 656 -21.55 -4.76 -17.16
CA ALA A 656 -20.34 -5.42 -17.57
C ALA A 656 -20.63 -6.80 -18.22
N ASN A 657 -20.08 -7.03 -19.43
CA ASN A 657 -20.12 -8.30 -20.12
C ASN A 657 -18.76 -9.02 -19.98
N PHE A 658 -18.68 -10.00 -19.10
CA PHE A 658 -17.47 -10.80 -18.86
C PHE A 658 -17.27 -11.93 -19.89
N SER A 659 -17.98 -11.91 -21.01
CA SER A 659 -17.92 -12.92 -22.08
C SER A 659 -17.18 -12.40 -23.33
N PRO A 660 -16.44 -13.25 -24.03
CA PRO A 660 -15.83 -12.93 -25.33
C PRO A 660 -16.84 -12.86 -26.49
N LYS A 661 -18.13 -12.92 -26.22
CA LYS A 661 -19.21 -12.91 -27.23
C LYS A 661 -20.13 -11.72 -27.07
N ASN A 662 -20.68 -11.25 -28.18
CA ASN A 662 -21.82 -10.33 -28.13
C ASN A 662 -22.96 -10.95 -27.33
N LYS A 663 -23.59 -10.18 -26.46
CA LYS A 663 -24.73 -10.58 -25.64
C LYS A 663 -25.83 -9.53 -25.74
N ASN A 664 -27.04 -10.01 -26.03
CA ASN A 664 -28.26 -9.25 -25.77
C ASN A 664 -28.78 -9.68 -24.40
N CYS A 665 -29.10 -8.74 -23.53
CA CYS A 665 -29.55 -9.04 -22.17
C CYS A 665 -30.69 -8.12 -21.74
N GLY A 666 -31.62 -8.70 -20.98
CA GLY A 666 -32.65 -8.02 -20.22
C GLY A 666 -32.23 -7.81 -18.77
N ILE A 667 -32.31 -6.58 -18.28
CA ILE A 667 -31.97 -6.21 -16.91
C ILE A 667 -33.22 -5.72 -16.21
N SER A 668 -33.60 -6.36 -15.10
CA SER A 668 -34.73 -5.95 -14.29
C SER A 668 -34.35 -4.73 -13.45
N LEU A 669 -35.01 -3.60 -13.73
CA LEU A 669 -34.85 -2.37 -12.94
C LEU A 669 -35.76 -2.40 -11.71
N PRO A 670 -35.29 -1.92 -10.54
CA PRO A 670 -36.15 -1.78 -9.36
C PRO A 670 -37.36 -0.87 -9.62
N ALA A 671 -38.55 -1.29 -9.19
CA ALA A 671 -39.78 -0.49 -9.35
C ALA A 671 -39.68 0.90 -8.68
N SER A 672 -38.84 1.03 -7.66
CA SER A 672 -38.55 2.30 -6.97
C SER A 672 -37.90 3.38 -7.85
N LEU A 673 -37.37 3.03 -9.02
CA LEU A 673 -36.81 4.01 -9.95
C LEU A 673 -37.91 4.77 -10.74
N GLY A 674 -39.14 4.23 -10.85
CA GLY A 674 -40.20 4.86 -11.60
C GLY A 674 -40.00 4.92 -13.11
N ALA A 675 -40.63 5.89 -13.78
CA ALA A 675 -40.36 6.21 -15.17
C ALA A 675 -39.04 6.96 -15.28
N VAL A 676 -38.07 6.41 -16.03
CA VAL A 676 -36.66 6.90 -16.04
C VAL A 676 -36.19 7.24 -17.44
N GLY A 677 -35.44 8.34 -17.54
CA GLY A 677 -34.57 8.63 -18.66
C GLY A 677 -33.24 7.91 -18.48
N ILE A 678 -32.76 7.20 -19.49
CA ILE A 678 -31.50 6.48 -19.45
C ILE A 678 -30.57 7.03 -20.50
N GLN A 679 -29.40 7.50 -20.08
CA GLN A 679 -28.34 8.03 -20.95
C GLN A 679 -27.07 7.18 -20.86
N ASP A 680 -26.54 6.74 -21.99
CA ASP A 680 -25.22 6.13 -22.05
C ASP A 680 -24.12 7.20 -22.04
N LEU A 681 -23.39 7.29 -20.94
CA LEU A 681 -22.36 8.32 -20.75
C LEU A 681 -21.10 8.07 -21.59
N MET A 682 -20.85 6.83 -22.01
CA MET A 682 -19.72 6.48 -22.89
C MET A 682 -20.11 6.47 -24.36
N GLY A 683 -21.35 6.11 -24.68
CA GLY A 683 -21.84 5.95 -26.04
C GLY A 683 -22.63 7.12 -26.61
N ALA A 684 -22.98 8.11 -25.80
CA ALA A 684 -23.79 9.29 -26.15
C ALA A 684 -25.16 8.97 -26.79
N LYS A 685 -25.74 7.82 -26.49
CA LYS A 685 -27.07 7.39 -26.97
C LYS A 685 -28.08 7.35 -25.83
N ASN A 686 -29.25 7.89 -26.07
CA ASN A 686 -30.39 7.71 -25.16
C ASN A 686 -30.98 6.31 -25.37
N ILE A 687 -31.33 5.68 -24.26
CA ILE A 687 -31.86 4.32 -24.25
C ILE A 687 -33.23 4.38 -23.60
N THR A 688 -34.18 3.64 -24.15
CA THR A 688 -35.54 3.55 -23.58
C THR A 688 -35.68 2.22 -22.85
N SER A 689 -36.33 2.25 -21.67
CA SER A 689 -36.77 1.04 -20.97
C SER A 689 -38.25 0.83 -21.25
N SER A 690 -38.68 -0.40 -21.43
CA SER A 690 -40.05 -0.79 -21.54
C SER A 690 -40.42 -1.70 -20.37
N SER A 691 -41.52 -1.42 -19.69
CA SER A 691 -42.09 -2.31 -18.65
C SER A 691 -41.13 -2.66 -17.49
N GLY A 692 -40.20 -1.73 -17.12
CA GLY A 692 -39.25 -2.00 -16.04
C GLY A 692 -38.09 -2.92 -16.40
N VAL A 693 -38.00 -3.36 -17.65
CA VAL A 693 -36.87 -4.13 -18.18
C VAL A 693 -36.06 -3.29 -19.13
N LEU A 694 -34.76 -3.23 -18.91
CA LEU A 694 -33.79 -2.58 -19.79
C LEU A 694 -33.15 -3.64 -20.69
N SER A 695 -33.38 -3.52 -22.01
CA SER A 695 -32.71 -4.40 -22.99
C SER A 695 -31.46 -3.74 -23.56
N LEU A 696 -30.33 -4.44 -23.55
CA LEU A 696 -29.05 -3.94 -23.99
C LEU A 696 -28.28 -4.96 -24.87
N ASP A 697 -27.70 -4.45 -25.95
CA ASP A 697 -26.70 -5.18 -26.71
C ASP A 697 -25.31 -4.79 -26.20
N LEU A 698 -24.52 -5.79 -25.79
CA LEU A 698 -23.19 -5.63 -25.22
C LEU A 698 -22.17 -6.34 -26.10
N ALA A 699 -21.19 -5.60 -26.58
CA ALA A 699 -20.03 -6.17 -27.27
C ALA A 699 -19.22 -7.09 -26.33
N PRO A 700 -18.32 -7.94 -26.88
CA PRO A 700 -17.40 -8.73 -26.10
C PRO A 700 -16.61 -7.87 -25.11
N TRP A 701 -16.54 -8.30 -23.84
CA TRP A 701 -15.83 -7.57 -22.77
C TRP A 701 -16.16 -6.08 -22.67
N ALA A 702 -17.39 -5.68 -23.00
CA ALA A 702 -17.82 -4.30 -22.88
C ALA A 702 -18.34 -3.99 -21.47
N CYS A 703 -18.06 -2.78 -21.00
CA CYS A 703 -18.73 -2.18 -19.84
C CYS A 703 -19.42 -0.88 -20.29
N ARG A 704 -20.75 -0.83 -20.14
CA ARG A 704 -21.55 0.38 -20.42
C ARG A 704 -21.84 1.09 -19.11
N ILE A 705 -21.70 2.42 -19.11
CA ILE A 705 -21.95 3.28 -17.95
C ILE A 705 -23.17 4.13 -18.26
N LEU A 706 -24.28 3.83 -17.61
CA LEU A 706 -25.57 4.44 -17.86
C LEU A 706 -25.97 5.35 -16.69
N LEU A 707 -26.40 6.56 -16.98
CA LEU A 707 -27.04 7.44 -16.02
C LEU A 707 -28.55 7.23 -16.08
N ILE A 708 -29.17 6.98 -14.93
CA ILE A 708 -30.60 6.85 -14.77
C ILE A 708 -31.09 8.06 -13.95
N SER A 709 -31.93 8.89 -14.55
CA SER A 709 -32.54 10.06 -13.91
C SER A 709 -34.07 9.90 -13.85
N SER A 710 -34.70 10.41 -12.80
CA SER A 710 -36.18 10.49 -12.76
C SER A 710 -36.65 11.47 -13.84
N SER A 711 -37.82 11.19 -14.47
CA SER A 711 -38.39 12.04 -15.49
C SER A 711 -38.71 13.45 -15.01
N ASP A 712 -38.83 13.65 -13.69
CA ASP A 712 -39.20 14.91 -13.04
C ASP A 712 -38.01 15.80 -12.65
N ALA A 713 -36.78 15.38 -12.91
CA ALA A 713 -35.62 16.21 -12.62
C ALA A 713 -35.43 17.30 -13.70
N PRO A 714 -35.38 18.59 -13.32
CA PRO A 714 -35.14 19.65 -14.30
C PRO A 714 -33.80 19.40 -15.02
N GLN A 715 -33.87 19.28 -16.35
CA GLN A 715 -32.67 19.19 -17.19
C GLN A 715 -31.80 20.42 -16.92
N LYS A 716 -30.62 20.23 -16.34
CA LYS A 716 -29.63 21.31 -16.28
C LYS A 716 -29.26 21.72 -17.70
N PRO A 717 -29.29 23.03 -18.02
CA PRO A 717 -28.94 23.50 -19.36
C PRO A 717 -27.50 23.09 -19.67
N SER A 718 -27.31 22.46 -20.81
CA SER A 718 -25.99 22.17 -21.38
C SER A 718 -25.22 23.49 -21.54
N LYS A 719 -24.12 23.64 -20.80
CA LYS A 719 -23.12 24.68 -21.03
C LYS A 719 -22.02 24.16 -21.91
#